data_5d3c88b6570e4ff8c210b5dd33dd68ae
#
_entry.id   5d3c88b6570e4ff8c210b5dd33dd68ae
#
_cell.length_a   1.000
_cell.length_b   1.000
_cell.length_c   1.000
_cell.angle_alpha   90.00
_cell.angle_beta   90.00
_cell.angle_gamma   90.00
#
_symmetry.space_group_name_H-M   'P 1'
#
loop_
_entity.id
_entity.type
_entity.pdbx_description
1 polymer ?
#
loop_
_entity_poly.entity_id
_entity_poly.type
_entity_poly.pdbx_seq_one_letter_code
_entity_poly.pdbx_strand_id
1 'polypeptide(L)'
;MIGMKRGAGRTVSSAVLALALSCLASGCGAPGDGKTRIEKRGPGYALSLDGERLLRFSAPVLAGSGGPAVDIGEPDADGWRRVRMTWEVTAPVAQNELAVAFDVELDPDFWWAPHLAPEEGYVIAQHVFRSPALIAASGPVTLAIVPDLDIVGARPENPWFLDSDAPKKKMALGMVRTEIPQHVLFKKVPGMTFAPGKVELGFYVAAYRDGAAVPDPWARAARFLWARWGRPLYARGEPVQAPLEAYARRTYDWAFKGWGDSVWQEFDLGGRRVGAPQFIVNVSQSPNSPEPWFQREFLSIWNQAWFSSLRSASGLYRFGRRIGGTEGRDFMARARLTKELALAAPLSDGLFPSVLRTANEEVEIGGKKIVRPRPWSEAFWTNSNRAPRDHGITAEWYHVLDMSWTALLMLRWHDELEKDARLVDYARTYGERLLTLQDGLGFFPGWLHPRTQAPGPVMNRTPETSLSATFLLKLAETTGEPRYRSAALRALDAVLKDIVPQGQWLDFETNWSCCRWGRDAYLDKRIERNAAHKQNTLSMFWTAEALLAAYRATGERRYLDWGRRTLDELSMFQQVWQPPFIYVPALGGFGVMNSDGEWNDSRETLFAELFLDYGKATGEPAYAERGTAAVEAGFVMMYCPENPAVKAMWEKVYPWFGPADYGFTMENYGHGGRTSPEGEGMGVFTIYDWGNGAAAEAAMRILDHSSQMVPAKD
;
A
#
# COMPACT_ATOMS: atom_id res chain seq x y z
N MET A 1 12.75 -28.82 36.80
CA MET A 1 12.78 -29.64 35.55
C MET A 1 11.37 -29.66 34.98
N ILE A 2 11.06 -28.74 34.10
CA ILE A 2 9.81 -28.69 33.33
C ILE A 2 10.21 -28.65 31.85
N GLY A 3 9.94 -29.76 31.16
CA GLY A 3 10.31 -29.93 29.77
C GLY A 3 9.43 -29.08 28.85
N MET A 4 10.04 -28.21 28.10
CA MET A 4 9.40 -27.48 26.98
C MET A 4 9.11 -28.46 25.85
N LYS A 5 7.84 -28.75 25.61
CA LYS A 5 7.39 -29.36 24.36
C LYS A 5 7.48 -28.33 23.24
N ARG A 6 8.25 -28.64 22.20
CA ARG A 6 8.35 -27.89 20.95
C ARG A 6 6.97 -27.87 20.27
N GLY A 7 6.52 -26.68 19.91
CA GLY A 7 5.28 -26.42 19.20
C GLY A 7 5.24 -27.08 17.81
N ALA A 8 4.08 -27.50 17.42
CA ALA A 8 3.76 -28.10 16.15
C ALA A 8 3.99 -27.09 15.00
N GLY A 9 4.74 -27.51 14.00
CA GLY A 9 4.94 -26.79 12.76
C GLY A 9 3.61 -26.57 12.01
N ARG A 10 3.52 -25.46 11.32
CA ARG A 10 2.43 -25.13 10.41
C ARG A 10 2.16 -26.30 9.47
N THR A 11 1.04 -26.98 9.62
CA THR A 11 0.41 -27.73 8.52
C THR A 11 -0.30 -26.73 7.63
N VAL A 12 0.46 -25.99 6.81
CA VAL A 12 -0.10 -25.43 5.56
C VAL A 12 -0.51 -26.63 4.75
N SER A 13 -1.80 -26.68 4.40
CA SER A 13 -2.40 -27.78 3.66
C SER A 13 -1.49 -28.17 2.49
N SER A 14 -0.97 -29.37 2.51
CA SER A 14 0.05 -29.91 1.57
C SER A 14 -0.37 -29.92 0.09
N ALA A 15 -1.55 -29.40 -0.23
CA ALA A 15 -2.07 -29.30 -1.59
C ALA A 15 -1.45 -28.15 -2.42
N VAL A 16 -0.87 -27.12 -1.80
CA VAL A 16 -0.20 -26.02 -2.52
C VAL A 16 1.25 -26.37 -2.82
N LEU A 17 1.86 -27.28 -2.08
CA LEU A 17 3.27 -27.65 -2.26
C LEU A 17 3.49 -28.74 -3.32
N ALA A 18 2.45 -29.47 -3.73
CA ALA A 18 2.60 -30.58 -4.68
C ALA A 18 2.64 -30.15 -6.18
N LEU A 19 2.25 -28.94 -6.53
CA LEU A 19 2.31 -28.42 -7.91
C LEU A 19 3.63 -27.69 -8.25
N ALA A 20 4.47 -27.40 -7.28
CA ALA A 20 5.72 -26.65 -7.48
C ALA A 20 6.92 -27.51 -7.89
N LEU A 21 6.80 -28.84 -7.90
CA LEU A 21 7.93 -29.75 -8.15
C LEU A 21 7.97 -30.41 -9.53
N SER A 22 7.05 -30.12 -10.45
CA SER A 22 7.02 -30.74 -11.79
C SER A 22 7.37 -29.83 -12.96
N CYS A 23 7.77 -28.58 -12.75
CA CYS A 23 8.16 -27.64 -13.83
C CYS A 23 9.64 -27.24 -13.80
N LEU A 24 10.54 -28.11 -13.42
CA LEU A 24 12.00 -27.87 -13.44
C LEU A 24 12.68 -28.34 -14.72
N ALA A 25 12.01 -28.33 -15.87
CA ALA A 25 12.63 -28.66 -17.15
C ALA A 25 11.98 -27.90 -18.33
N SER A 26 12.08 -26.61 -18.35
CA SER A 26 11.96 -25.81 -19.58
C SER A 26 12.86 -24.60 -19.42
N GLY A 27 14.12 -24.76 -19.89
CA GLY A 27 15.09 -23.67 -19.91
C GLY A 27 14.66 -22.55 -20.84
N CYS A 28 14.04 -21.51 -20.29
CA CYS A 28 14.17 -20.19 -20.86
C CYS A 28 15.55 -19.69 -20.45
N GLY A 29 16.52 -19.77 -21.37
CA GLY A 29 17.83 -19.17 -21.20
C GLY A 29 17.62 -17.69 -20.86
N ALA A 30 18.09 -17.28 -19.68
CA ALA A 30 18.20 -15.87 -19.34
C ALA A 30 19.01 -15.18 -20.44
N PRO A 31 18.62 -13.97 -20.92
CA PRO A 31 19.49 -13.16 -21.77
C PRO A 31 20.81 -13.04 -21.02
N GLY A 32 21.95 -13.29 -21.73
CA GLY A 32 23.25 -13.38 -21.12
C GLY A 32 23.55 -12.17 -20.26
N ASP A 33 23.54 -12.35 -18.92
CA ASP A 33 23.96 -11.35 -17.98
C ASP A 33 25.40 -10.98 -18.32
N GLY A 34 25.60 -9.74 -18.74
CA GLY A 34 26.92 -9.21 -19.08
C GLY A 34 27.88 -9.37 -17.88
N LYS A 35 29.19 -9.40 -18.16
CA LYS A 35 30.19 -9.52 -17.08
C LYS A 35 30.35 -8.24 -16.33
N THR A 36 29.79 -8.19 -15.11
CA THR A 36 30.04 -7.09 -14.16
C THR A 36 31.43 -7.21 -13.52
N ARG A 37 32.15 -6.10 -13.41
CA ARG A 37 33.42 -6.01 -12.69
C ARG A 37 33.46 -4.77 -11.83
N ILE A 38 34.02 -4.91 -10.62
CA ILE A 38 34.39 -3.76 -9.78
C ILE A 38 35.90 -3.75 -9.68
N GLU A 39 36.51 -2.68 -10.17
CA GLU A 39 37.95 -2.49 -10.17
C GLU A 39 38.36 -1.27 -9.34
N LYS A 40 39.47 -1.37 -8.62
CA LYS A 40 40.07 -0.23 -7.93
C LYS A 40 40.66 0.73 -8.96
N ARG A 41 40.32 2.02 -8.87
CA ARG A 41 40.78 3.07 -9.77
C ARG A 41 41.21 4.31 -8.96
N GLY A 42 42.51 4.47 -8.78
CA GLY A 42 43.06 5.52 -7.91
C GLY A 42 42.53 5.37 -6.46
N PRO A 43 41.94 6.41 -5.87
CA PRO A 43 41.40 6.38 -4.50
C PRO A 43 40.02 5.70 -4.41
N GLY A 44 39.35 5.34 -5.53
CA GLY A 44 38.02 4.82 -5.59
C GLY A 44 37.90 3.51 -6.36
N TYR A 45 36.67 3.20 -6.74
CA TYR A 45 36.26 1.98 -7.43
C TYR A 45 35.37 2.33 -8.62
N ALA A 46 35.41 1.53 -9.67
CA ALA A 46 34.54 1.65 -10.82
C ALA A 46 33.81 0.31 -11.08
N LEU A 47 32.48 0.37 -11.22
CA LEU A 47 31.67 -0.74 -11.71
C LEU A 47 31.52 -0.61 -13.23
N SER A 48 31.79 -1.71 -13.93
CA SER A 48 31.57 -1.84 -15.38
C SER A 48 30.72 -3.06 -15.69
N LEU A 49 29.99 -2.98 -16.81
CA LEU A 49 29.24 -4.06 -17.43
C LEU A 49 29.78 -4.23 -18.87
N ASP A 50 30.25 -5.39 -19.22
CA ASP A 50 30.87 -5.70 -20.56
C ASP A 50 31.99 -4.72 -20.99
N GLY A 51 32.70 -4.14 -19.98
CA GLY A 51 33.77 -3.17 -20.21
C GLY A 51 33.29 -1.71 -20.25
N GLU A 52 32.01 -1.44 -20.33
CA GLU A 52 31.43 -0.09 -20.22
C GLU A 52 31.33 0.31 -18.74
N ARG A 53 31.84 1.48 -18.37
CA ARG A 53 31.74 1.99 -17.01
C ARG A 53 30.36 2.60 -16.77
N LEU A 54 29.75 2.22 -15.66
CA LEU A 54 28.42 2.66 -15.29
C LEU A 54 28.39 3.49 -14.02
N LEU A 55 29.37 3.25 -13.11
CA LEU A 55 29.36 3.85 -11.77
C LEU A 55 30.78 4.02 -11.26
N ARG A 56 31.05 5.15 -10.59
CA ARG A 56 32.21 5.34 -9.72
C ARG A 56 31.79 5.59 -8.29
N PHE A 57 32.56 5.09 -7.34
CA PHE A 57 32.39 5.39 -5.93
C PHE A 57 33.74 5.35 -5.20
N SER A 58 33.82 6.02 -4.07
CA SER A 58 34.98 6.01 -3.19
C SER A 58 34.58 5.78 -1.75
N ALA A 59 35.48 5.18 -0.98
CA ALA A 59 35.29 5.03 0.43
C ALA A 59 35.32 6.43 1.11
N PRO A 60 34.34 6.76 1.97
CA PRO A 60 34.36 8.01 2.71
C PRO A 60 35.49 8.01 3.74
N VAL A 61 35.90 9.22 4.15
CA VAL A 61 36.88 9.42 5.22
C VAL A 61 36.13 9.54 6.55
N LEU A 62 36.51 8.72 7.53
CA LEU A 62 36.12 8.89 8.92
C LEU A 62 37.27 9.58 9.67
N ALA A 63 37.00 10.78 10.21
CA ALA A 63 38.00 11.60 10.86
C ALA A 63 38.68 10.84 12.01
N GLY A 64 40.02 11.02 12.15
CA GLY A 64 40.80 10.36 13.19
C GLY A 64 40.92 8.83 13.06
N SER A 65 40.39 8.21 11.99
CA SER A 65 40.64 6.80 11.67
C SER A 65 41.51 6.69 10.43
N GLY A 66 42.17 5.55 10.25
CA GLY A 66 42.76 5.18 8.94
C GLY A 66 41.70 5.03 7.87
N GLY A 67 42.10 4.82 6.61
CA GLY A 67 41.13 4.42 5.56
C GLY A 67 40.40 3.10 5.93
N PRO A 68 39.20 2.87 5.40
CA PRO A 68 38.49 1.62 5.70
C PRO A 68 39.14 0.40 5.06
N ALA A 69 39.00 -0.76 5.72
CA ALA A 69 39.12 -2.03 5.03
C ALA A 69 37.90 -2.17 4.11
N VAL A 70 38.16 -2.37 2.78
CA VAL A 70 37.10 -2.54 1.79
C VAL A 70 37.09 -3.99 1.33
N ASP A 71 35.96 -4.64 1.52
CA ASP A 71 35.68 -6.01 1.08
C ASP A 71 34.63 -5.98 -0.03
N ILE A 72 34.93 -6.61 -1.18
CA ILE A 72 34.05 -6.72 -2.35
C ILE A 72 33.83 -8.18 -2.63
N GLY A 73 32.60 -8.65 -2.39
CA GLY A 73 32.21 -10.03 -2.61
C GLY A 73 32.15 -10.43 -4.10
N GLU A 74 32.18 -11.73 -4.35
CA GLU A 74 31.84 -12.27 -5.67
C GLU A 74 30.36 -12.02 -5.97
N PRO A 75 29.95 -11.98 -7.26
CA PRO A 75 28.54 -11.84 -7.59
C PRO A 75 27.77 -13.10 -7.16
N ASP A 76 26.57 -12.90 -6.65
CA ASP A 76 25.63 -13.99 -6.46
C ASP A 76 25.04 -14.47 -7.81
N ALA A 77 24.11 -15.42 -7.77
CA ALA A 77 23.49 -16.00 -8.96
C ALA A 77 22.73 -14.97 -9.82
N ASP A 78 22.25 -13.89 -9.22
CA ASP A 78 21.51 -12.80 -9.86
C ASP A 78 22.41 -11.59 -10.19
N GLY A 79 23.74 -11.71 -9.98
CA GLY A 79 24.72 -10.68 -10.32
C GLY A 79 24.92 -9.60 -9.26
N TRP A 80 24.32 -9.72 -8.08
CA TRP A 80 24.52 -8.77 -6.97
C TRP A 80 25.89 -8.98 -6.32
N ARG A 81 26.63 -7.88 -6.14
CA ARG A 81 27.89 -7.85 -5.40
C ARG A 81 27.73 -7.07 -4.11
N ARG A 82 28.13 -7.67 -3.01
CA ARG A 82 28.20 -7.00 -1.72
C ARG A 82 29.48 -6.19 -1.63
N VAL A 83 29.38 -4.94 -1.21
CA VAL A 83 30.52 -4.07 -0.87
C VAL A 83 30.40 -3.69 0.60
N ARG A 84 31.45 -3.95 1.39
CA ARG A 84 31.52 -3.60 2.81
C ARG A 84 32.76 -2.76 3.08
N MET A 85 32.59 -1.68 3.84
CA MET A 85 33.64 -0.78 4.28
C MET A 85 33.64 -0.77 5.80
N THR A 86 34.81 -0.97 6.42
CA THR A 86 34.96 -1.13 7.87
C THR A 86 36.06 -0.22 8.39
N TRP A 87 35.75 0.58 9.41
CA TRP A 87 36.68 1.42 10.16
C TRP A 87 36.80 0.93 11.59
N GLU A 88 38.02 1.01 12.15
CA GLU A 88 38.27 0.82 13.57
C GLU A 88 38.41 2.20 14.23
N VAL A 89 37.49 2.54 15.11
CA VAL A 89 37.42 3.82 15.82
C VAL A 89 37.94 3.60 17.23
N THR A 90 39.04 4.29 17.57
CA THR A 90 39.71 4.13 18.89
C THR A 90 39.25 5.15 19.94
N ALA A 91 38.71 6.29 19.52
CA ALA A 91 38.14 7.32 20.38
C ALA A 91 36.87 7.90 19.72
N PRO A 92 35.95 8.52 20.49
CA PRO A 92 34.75 9.11 19.90
C PRO A 92 35.10 10.12 18.81
N VAL A 93 34.44 10.01 17.65
CA VAL A 93 34.66 10.88 16.47
C VAL A 93 33.40 11.67 16.17
N ALA A 94 33.51 13.00 16.29
CA ALA A 94 32.43 13.90 15.84
C ALA A 94 32.57 14.17 14.34
N GLN A 95 31.55 13.83 13.59
CA GLN A 95 31.51 14.04 12.14
C GLN A 95 30.03 14.12 11.68
N ASN A 96 29.69 15.14 10.89
CA ASN A 96 28.28 15.37 10.53
C ASN A 96 27.70 14.28 9.62
N GLU A 97 28.51 13.69 8.74
CA GLU A 97 28.08 12.72 7.74
C GLU A 97 29.19 11.71 7.43
N LEU A 98 28.83 10.46 7.26
CA LEU A 98 29.70 9.42 6.72
C LEU A 98 28.96 8.72 5.57
N ALA A 99 29.30 9.03 4.31
CA ALA A 99 28.56 8.54 3.16
C ALA A 99 29.46 8.16 1.98
N VAL A 100 29.08 7.10 1.28
CA VAL A 100 29.57 6.77 -0.06
C VAL A 100 28.79 7.60 -1.07
N ALA A 101 29.51 8.41 -1.85
CA ALA A 101 28.95 9.06 -3.02
C ALA A 101 29.17 8.19 -4.25
N PHE A 102 28.14 8.10 -5.07
CA PHE A 102 28.11 7.36 -6.33
C PHE A 102 27.95 8.34 -7.47
N ASP A 103 28.94 8.40 -8.37
CA ASP A 103 28.85 9.12 -9.62
C ASP A 103 28.36 8.14 -10.71
N VAL A 104 27.15 8.36 -11.22
CA VAL A 104 26.56 7.54 -12.27
C VAL A 104 27.10 8.01 -13.61
N GLU A 105 27.89 7.15 -14.29
CA GLU A 105 28.50 7.44 -15.62
C GLU A 105 27.58 7.06 -16.79
N LEU A 106 26.54 6.28 -16.51
CA LEU A 106 25.43 6.01 -17.42
C LEU A 106 24.75 7.33 -17.79
N ASP A 107 24.12 7.41 -18.96
CA ASP A 107 23.20 8.51 -19.33
C ASP A 107 21.75 8.05 -19.14
N PRO A 108 21.16 8.22 -17.95
CA PRO A 108 19.93 7.53 -17.64
C PRO A 108 18.71 8.21 -18.26
N ASP A 109 17.87 7.43 -18.89
CA ASP A 109 16.50 7.80 -19.30
C ASP A 109 15.47 7.44 -18.22
N PHE A 110 15.88 6.64 -17.22
CA PHE A 110 15.09 6.27 -16.05
C PHE A 110 15.89 6.45 -14.76
N TRP A 111 15.19 6.97 -13.71
CA TRP A 111 15.76 7.21 -12.40
C TRP A 111 14.71 6.99 -11.31
N TRP A 112 15.08 6.27 -10.25
CA TRP A 112 14.14 5.96 -9.18
C TRP A 112 14.81 5.90 -7.81
N ALA A 113 14.08 6.40 -6.80
CA ALA A 113 14.40 6.29 -5.39
C ALA A 113 13.10 6.09 -4.59
N PRO A 114 13.14 5.44 -3.41
CA PRO A 114 11.93 4.97 -2.72
C PRO A 114 11.09 6.08 -2.05
N HIS A 115 11.63 7.29 -1.96
CA HIS A 115 10.98 8.43 -1.31
C HIS A 115 11.48 9.75 -1.89
N LEU A 116 10.72 10.82 -1.70
CA LEU A 116 11.12 12.15 -2.17
C LEU A 116 12.17 12.79 -1.26
N ALA A 117 13.18 13.39 -1.89
CA ALA A 117 14.16 14.30 -1.30
C ALA A 117 14.25 15.55 -2.21
N PRO A 118 13.24 16.45 -2.17
CA PRO A 118 12.95 17.39 -3.26
C PRO A 118 13.96 18.53 -3.40
N GLU A 119 14.70 18.85 -2.35
CA GLU A 119 15.69 19.96 -2.32
C GLU A 119 17.04 19.49 -1.78
N GLU A 120 18.07 20.29 -2.00
CA GLU A 120 19.38 20.04 -1.41
C GLU A 120 19.31 20.05 0.12
N GLY A 121 19.98 19.08 0.74
CA GLY A 121 19.93 18.85 2.19
C GLY A 121 18.79 17.97 2.66
N TYR A 122 17.76 17.67 1.82
CA TYR A 122 16.80 16.61 2.09
C TYR A 122 17.35 15.26 1.66
N VAL A 123 16.98 14.22 2.38
CA VAL A 123 17.41 12.83 2.17
C VAL A 123 16.28 11.85 2.46
N ILE A 124 16.48 10.63 2.05
CA ILE A 124 15.59 9.49 2.32
C ILE A 124 16.11 8.80 3.59
N ALA A 125 15.49 9.04 4.74
CA ALA A 125 15.96 8.46 6.00
C ALA A 125 15.53 6.98 6.14
N GLN A 126 16.27 6.24 6.98
CA GLN A 126 16.00 4.82 7.25
C GLN A 126 14.57 4.50 7.68
N HIS A 127 13.86 5.48 8.24
CA HIS A 127 12.47 5.33 8.65
C HIS A 127 11.57 4.91 7.48
N VAL A 128 11.87 5.32 6.25
CA VAL A 128 11.10 4.96 5.04
C VAL A 128 11.78 3.88 4.19
N PHE A 129 12.71 3.11 4.76
CA PHE A 129 13.36 1.97 4.09
C PHE A 129 12.46 0.73 4.08
N ARG A 130 11.40 0.74 3.29
CA ARG A 130 10.52 -0.42 3.12
C ARG A 130 11.17 -1.48 2.23
N SER A 131 11.44 -1.12 1.00
CA SER A 131 12.24 -1.85 0.00
C SER A 131 13.26 -0.89 -0.61
N PRO A 132 14.30 -0.50 0.16
CA PRO A 132 15.19 0.58 -0.23
C PRO A 132 16.11 0.19 -1.38
N ALA A 133 16.07 0.96 -2.47
CA ALA A 133 16.99 0.87 -3.58
C ALA A 133 17.17 2.24 -4.25
N LEU A 134 18.30 2.45 -4.92
CA LEU A 134 18.52 3.53 -5.88
C LEU A 134 18.70 2.87 -7.24
N ILE A 135 17.93 3.28 -8.25
CA ILE A 135 17.92 2.65 -9.57
C ILE A 135 18.11 3.71 -10.64
N ALA A 136 19.01 3.44 -11.59
CA ALA A 136 19.15 4.20 -12.82
C ALA A 136 19.19 3.26 -14.00
N ALA A 137 18.52 3.60 -15.12
CA ALA A 137 18.58 2.79 -16.33
C ALA A 137 18.76 3.67 -17.57
N SER A 138 19.35 3.09 -18.61
CA SER A 138 19.51 3.67 -19.93
C SER A 138 19.30 2.59 -20.98
N GLY A 139 18.19 2.73 -21.73
CA GLY A 139 17.76 1.67 -22.62
C GLY A 139 17.64 0.32 -21.89
N PRO A 140 18.35 -0.74 -22.36
CA PRO A 140 18.27 -2.05 -21.70
C PRO A 140 19.16 -2.19 -20.45
N VAL A 141 20.04 -1.23 -20.16
CA VAL A 141 21.00 -1.32 -19.04
C VAL A 141 20.40 -0.75 -17.79
N THR A 142 20.36 -1.54 -16.71
CA THR A 142 19.91 -1.11 -15.38
C THR A 142 21.07 -1.23 -14.39
N LEU A 143 21.21 -0.19 -13.56
CA LEU A 143 22.08 -0.12 -12.39
C LEU A 143 21.21 -0.01 -11.16
N ALA A 144 21.45 -0.85 -10.15
CA ALA A 144 20.73 -0.80 -8.89
C ALA A 144 21.70 -0.89 -7.69
N ILE A 145 21.43 -0.08 -6.66
CA ILE A 145 22.16 -0.04 -5.38
C ILE A 145 21.16 -0.25 -4.26
N VAL A 146 21.43 -1.22 -3.38
CA VAL A 146 20.58 -1.59 -2.24
C VAL A 146 21.42 -1.49 -0.96
N PRO A 147 21.01 -0.78 0.10
CA PRO A 147 21.71 -0.79 1.37
C PRO A 147 21.75 -2.20 1.96
N ASP A 148 22.84 -2.54 2.65
CA ASP A 148 22.94 -3.80 3.40
C ASP A 148 22.11 -3.68 4.68
N LEU A 149 20.86 -4.17 4.64
CA LEU A 149 19.92 -4.04 5.75
C LEU A 149 20.35 -4.82 6.99
N ASP A 150 21.23 -5.82 6.86
CA ASP A 150 21.83 -6.50 8.01
C ASP A 150 22.75 -5.54 8.79
N ILE A 151 23.50 -4.69 8.08
CA ILE A 151 24.37 -3.65 8.70
C ILE A 151 23.52 -2.48 9.22
N VAL A 152 22.51 -2.03 8.45
CA VAL A 152 21.58 -0.98 8.88
C VAL A 152 20.90 -1.38 10.20
N GLY A 153 20.46 -2.63 10.31
CA GLY A 153 19.78 -3.15 11.49
C GLY A 153 20.69 -3.43 12.70
N ALA A 154 22.00 -3.64 12.48
CA ALA A 154 22.93 -4.00 13.54
C ALA A 154 23.28 -2.83 14.49
N ARG A 155 23.10 -1.59 14.05
CA ARG A 155 23.48 -0.37 14.79
C ARG A 155 22.35 0.67 14.68
N PRO A 156 21.24 0.51 15.42
CA PRO A 156 20.07 1.40 15.32
C PRO A 156 20.37 2.84 15.78
N GLU A 157 21.43 3.04 16.55
CA GLU A 157 21.91 4.36 16.98
C GLU A 157 22.51 5.21 15.86
N ASN A 158 22.91 4.57 14.74
CA ASN A 158 23.45 5.26 13.58
C ASN A 158 22.34 5.48 12.55
N PRO A 159 21.81 6.71 12.38
CA PRO A 159 20.73 6.97 11.44
C PRO A 159 21.21 6.93 10.00
N TRP A 160 20.66 6.01 9.21
CA TRP A 160 21.02 5.81 7.81
C TRP A 160 20.17 6.67 6.87
N PHE A 161 20.75 6.96 5.70
CA PHE A 161 20.05 7.64 4.62
C PHE A 161 20.45 7.13 3.24
N LEU A 162 19.55 7.32 2.29
CA LEU A 162 19.80 7.34 0.85
C LEU A 162 19.62 8.76 0.34
N ASP A 163 20.31 9.08 -0.75
CA ASP A 163 20.13 10.35 -1.46
C ASP A 163 20.20 10.13 -2.97
N SER A 164 19.50 11.00 -3.72
CA SER A 164 19.33 10.86 -5.16
C SER A 164 19.14 12.23 -5.81
N ASP A 165 20.09 12.60 -6.68
CA ASP A 165 20.12 13.87 -7.43
C ASP A 165 20.31 13.56 -8.91
N ALA A 166 19.19 13.39 -9.62
CA ALA A 166 19.17 12.95 -11.01
C ALA A 166 19.86 13.95 -11.97
N PRO A 167 19.62 15.29 -11.88
CA PRO A 167 20.32 16.26 -12.72
C PRO A 167 21.84 16.23 -12.56
N LYS A 168 22.34 15.96 -11.35
CA LYS A 168 23.77 15.85 -11.08
C LYS A 168 24.30 14.44 -11.38
N LYS A 169 23.46 13.46 -11.75
CA LYS A 169 23.78 12.04 -11.89
C LYS A 169 24.48 11.46 -10.65
N LYS A 170 24.00 11.84 -9.45
CA LYS A 170 24.58 11.44 -8.17
C LYS A 170 23.60 10.68 -7.31
N MET A 171 24.11 9.66 -6.66
CA MET A 171 23.44 8.92 -5.60
C MET A 171 24.34 8.93 -4.35
N ALA A 172 23.78 8.71 -3.17
CA ALA A 172 24.57 8.51 -1.96
C ALA A 172 23.87 7.54 -1.00
N LEU A 173 24.69 6.87 -0.20
CA LEU A 173 24.29 6.02 0.91
C LEU A 173 25.22 6.28 2.09
N GLY A 174 24.67 6.46 3.27
CA GLY A 174 25.49 6.70 4.45
C GLY A 174 24.69 6.89 5.73
N MET A 175 25.33 7.57 6.68
CA MET A 175 24.79 7.87 8.00
C MET A 175 24.83 9.37 8.23
N VAL A 176 23.71 9.94 8.68
CA VAL A 176 23.55 11.36 9.04
C VAL A 176 22.36 11.54 9.97
N ARG A 177 22.45 12.48 10.90
CA ARG A 177 21.27 12.88 11.67
C ARG A 177 20.29 13.64 10.81
N THR A 178 19.00 13.43 11.04
CA THR A 178 17.93 14.12 10.33
C THR A 178 16.92 14.73 11.30
N GLU A 179 16.24 15.78 10.84
CA GLU A 179 15.02 16.32 11.43
C GLU A 179 13.88 16.23 10.42
N ILE A 180 12.63 16.34 10.91
CA ILE A 180 11.42 16.32 10.07
C ILE A 180 10.79 17.72 10.12
N PRO A 181 11.22 18.68 9.26
CA PRO A 181 10.67 20.02 9.27
C PRO A 181 9.27 20.12 8.66
N GLN A 182 8.89 19.14 7.85
CA GLN A 182 7.56 18.95 7.28
C GLN A 182 7.19 17.49 7.38
N HIS A 183 5.92 17.17 7.25
CA HIS A 183 5.45 15.79 7.33
C HIS A 183 6.29 14.87 6.43
N VAL A 184 7.04 13.97 7.09
CA VAL A 184 7.88 12.90 6.54
C VAL A 184 8.88 13.30 5.44
N LEU A 185 9.27 14.56 5.36
CA LEU A 185 10.46 14.98 4.62
C LEU A 185 11.64 15.17 5.59
N PHE A 186 12.73 14.45 5.34
CA PHE A 186 13.86 14.36 6.23
C PHE A 186 14.97 15.28 5.77
N LYS A 187 15.41 16.20 6.64
CA LYS A 187 16.49 17.15 6.37
C LYS A 187 17.72 16.82 7.19
N LYS A 188 18.90 16.83 6.57
CA LYS A 188 20.19 16.65 7.25
C LYS A 188 20.39 17.70 8.33
N VAL A 189 20.89 17.30 9.50
CA VAL A 189 21.34 18.20 10.56
C VAL A 189 22.72 17.77 11.08
N PRO A 190 23.55 18.72 11.57
CA PRO A 190 24.85 18.40 12.11
C PRO A 190 24.80 17.65 13.45
N GLY A 191 25.94 17.23 13.95
CA GLY A 191 26.12 16.72 15.31
C GLY A 191 26.05 15.22 15.45
N MET A 192 26.45 14.45 14.43
CA MET A 192 26.65 13.02 14.56
C MET A 192 28.00 12.70 15.22
N THR A 193 28.03 11.63 16.04
CA THR A 193 29.22 11.14 16.69
C THR A 193 29.31 9.64 16.59
N PHE A 194 30.43 9.12 16.13
CA PHE A 194 30.72 7.68 16.12
C PHE A 194 31.42 7.28 17.40
N ALA A 195 30.87 6.31 18.10
CA ALA A 195 31.48 5.72 19.31
C ALA A 195 32.72 4.86 18.97
N PRO A 196 33.63 4.66 19.92
CA PRO A 196 34.73 3.69 19.75
C PRO A 196 34.20 2.30 19.39
N GLY A 197 34.92 1.61 18.53
CA GLY A 197 34.59 0.27 18.05
C GLY A 197 34.54 0.22 16.52
N LYS A 198 33.93 -0.81 16.01
CA LYS A 198 33.82 -1.06 14.58
C LYS A 198 32.68 -0.25 13.97
N VAL A 199 32.97 0.61 13.01
CA VAL A 199 31.97 1.30 12.18
C VAL A 199 31.92 0.62 10.82
N GLU A 200 30.74 0.24 10.37
CA GLU A 200 30.54 -0.44 9.09
C GLU A 200 29.54 0.31 8.21
N LEU A 201 29.84 0.32 6.90
CA LEU A 201 28.94 0.76 5.85
C LEU A 201 28.92 -0.31 4.78
N GLY A 202 27.73 -0.71 4.34
CA GLY A 202 27.58 -1.78 3.35
C GLY A 202 26.41 -1.56 2.40
N PHE A 203 26.60 -2.06 1.20
CA PHE A 203 25.58 -2.07 0.16
C PHE A 203 25.78 -3.22 -0.81
N TYR A 204 24.71 -3.55 -1.51
CA TYR A 204 24.74 -4.41 -2.68
C TYR A 204 24.61 -3.57 -3.94
N VAL A 205 25.32 -3.95 -5.00
CA VAL A 205 25.23 -3.30 -6.30
C VAL A 205 25.11 -4.34 -7.40
N ALA A 206 24.22 -4.08 -8.35
CA ALA A 206 24.08 -4.90 -9.57
C ALA A 206 23.98 -4.01 -10.80
N ALA A 207 24.53 -4.49 -11.91
CA ALA A 207 24.32 -3.92 -13.24
C ALA A 207 23.98 -5.06 -14.20
N TYR A 208 22.95 -4.88 -15.01
CA TYR A 208 22.44 -5.93 -15.87
C TYR A 208 21.76 -5.36 -17.12
N ARG A 209 21.58 -6.22 -18.13
CA ARG A 209 20.78 -5.90 -19.32
C ARG A 209 19.42 -6.56 -19.21
N ASP A 210 18.37 -5.77 -19.41
CA ASP A 210 17.01 -6.27 -19.55
C ASP A 210 16.66 -6.37 -21.03
N GLY A 211 16.32 -7.58 -21.48
CA GLY A 211 15.91 -7.86 -22.87
C GLY A 211 14.39 -7.96 -23.04
N ALA A 212 13.61 -7.62 -22.00
CA ALA A 212 12.16 -7.71 -22.05
C ALA A 212 11.56 -6.65 -23.00
N ALA A 213 10.46 -7.01 -23.66
CA ALA A 213 9.73 -6.08 -24.53
C ALA A 213 9.12 -4.90 -23.76
N VAL A 214 8.83 -5.11 -22.49
CA VAL A 214 8.41 -4.07 -21.54
C VAL A 214 9.54 -3.91 -20.51
N PRO A 215 10.24 -2.77 -20.50
CA PRO A 215 11.30 -2.52 -19.53
C PRO A 215 10.78 -2.53 -18.09
N ASP A 216 11.45 -3.26 -17.21
CA ASP A 216 11.07 -3.41 -15.81
C ASP A 216 12.30 -3.22 -14.90
N PRO A 217 12.69 -1.97 -14.62
CA PRO A 217 13.88 -1.67 -13.85
C PRO A 217 13.80 -2.06 -12.38
N TRP A 218 12.60 -2.32 -11.83
CA TRP A 218 12.41 -2.71 -10.44
C TRP A 218 12.50 -4.23 -10.21
N ALA A 219 12.19 -5.06 -11.22
CA ALA A 219 12.00 -6.49 -11.08
C ALA A 219 13.13 -7.22 -10.32
N ARG A 220 14.40 -6.93 -10.66
CA ARG A 220 15.55 -7.59 -10.00
C ARG A 220 15.75 -7.08 -8.58
N ALA A 221 15.61 -5.78 -8.34
CA ALA A 221 15.74 -5.20 -7.01
C ALA A 221 14.60 -5.71 -6.08
N ALA A 222 13.36 -5.73 -6.55
CA ALA A 222 12.23 -6.26 -5.80
C ALA A 222 12.41 -7.74 -5.43
N ARG A 223 12.85 -8.57 -6.38
CA ARG A 223 13.15 -9.99 -6.14
C ARG A 223 14.30 -10.19 -5.16
N PHE A 224 15.41 -9.45 -5.32
CA PHE A 224 16.57 -9.52 -4.43
C PHE A 224 16.18 -9.18 -2.99
N LEU A 225 15.52 -8.04 -2.79
CA LEU A 225 15.07 -7.57 -1.49
C LEU A 225 14.15 -8.59 -0.80
N TRP A 226 13.17 -9.13 -1.54
CA TRP A 226 12.29 -10.17 -1.01
C TRP A 226 13.05 -11.46 -0.66
N ALA A 227 13.86 -11.95 -1.58
CA ALA A 227 14.61 -13.20 -1.38
C ALA A 227 15.58 -13.10 -0.20
N ARG A 228 16.24 -11.95 -0.05
CA ARG A 228 17.29 -11.76 0.95
C ARG A 228 16.74 -11.52 2.36
N TRP A 229 15.68 -10.73 2.50
CA TRP A 229 15.16 -10.34 3.82
C TRP A 229 13.70 -10.73 4.04
N GLY A 230 12.83 -10.55 3.06
CA GLY A 230 11.39 -10.81 3.24
C GLY A 230 11.05 -12.28 3.35
N ARG A 231 11.53 -13.12 2.43
CA ARG A 231 11.24 -14.56 2.44
C ARG A 231 11.72 -15.27 3.72
N PRO A 232 12.90 -14.98 4.33
CA PRO A 232 13.28 -15.56 5.60
C PRO A 232 12.34 -15.21 6.74
N LEU A 233 11.78 -13.99 6.78
CA LEU A 233 10.79 -13.59 7.77
C LEU A 233 9.46 -14.32 7.52
N TYR A 234 9.00 -14.32 6.30
CA TYR A 234 7.78 -15.04 5.88
C TYR A 234 7.85 -16.54 6.20
N ALA A 235 8.99 -17.19 5.93
CA ALA A 235 9.19 -18.60 6.21
C ALA A 235 9.15 -18.92 7.73
N ARG A 236 9.46 -17.95 8.61
CA ARG A 236 9.29 -18.07 10.05
C ARG A 236 7.86 -17.85 10.53
N GLY A 237 6.96 -17.52 9.61
CA GLY A 237 5.55 -17.30 9.91
C GLY A 237 5.19 -15.87 10.29
N GLU A 238 6.02 -14.88 9.92
CA GLU A 238 5.70 -13.47 10.08
C GLU A 238 4.81 -12.99 8.91
N PRO A 239 4.01 -11.90 9.09
CA PRO A 239 3.95 -11.08 10.32
C PRO A 239 3.03 -11.63 11.42
N VAL A 240 2.06 -12.50 11.13
CA VAL A 240 1.10 -13.03 12.12
C VAL A 240 1.14 -14.55 12.20
N GLN A 241 0.91 -15.07 13.41
CA GLN A 241 1.02 -16.50 13.72
C GLN A 241 -0.33 -17.22 13.79
N ALA A 242 -1.44 -16.48 13.89
CA ALA A 242 -2.79 -17.04 13.96
C ALA A 242 -3.44 -17.13 12.55
N PRO A 243 -4.38 -18.05 12.35
CA PRO A 243 -5.15 -18.12 11.10
C PRO A 243 -5.96 -16.84 10.83
N LEU A 244 -6.04 -16.41 9.59
CA LEU A 244 -6.80 -15.22 9.16
C LEU A 244 -8.25 -15.22 9.64
N GLU A 245 -8.88 -16.40 9.72
CA GLU A 245 -10.25 -16.55 10.20
C GLU A 245 -10.42 -16.14 11.68
N ALA A 246 -9.39 -16.35 12.51
CA ALA A 246 -9.41 -15.91 13.90
C ALA A 246 -9.45 -14.39 14.01
N TYR A 247 -8.66 -13.68 13.19
CA TYR A 247 -8.67 -12.21 13.14
C TYR A 247 -9.99 -11.67 12.58
N ALA A 248 -10.52 -12.26 11.53
CA ALA A 248 -11.83 -11.89 11.00
C ALA A 248 -12.92 -12.07 12.08
N ARG A 249 -12.86 -13.16 12.86
CA ARG A 249 -13.76 -13.36 14.01
C ARG A 249 -13.64 -12.24 15.03
N ARG A 250 -12.42 -11.84 15.42
CA ARG A 250 -12.18 -10.70 16.34
C ARG A 250 -12.78 -9.42 15.80
N THR A 251 -12.56 -9.12 14.52
CA THR A 251 -13.14 -7.94 13.84
C THR A 251 -14.66 -7.90 13.99
N TYR A 252 -15.33 -8.99 13.66
CA TYR A 252 -16.81 -9.00 13.66
C TYR A 252 -17.39 -9.05 15.07
N ASP A 253 -16.74 -9.73 16.03
CA ASP A 253 -17.15 -9.68 17.43
C ASP A 253 -16.98 -8.28 18.02
N TRP A 254 -15.88 -7.58 17.70
CA TRP A 254 -15.70 -6.19 18.09
C TRP A 254 -16.77 -5.27 17.50
N ALA A 255 -16.97 -5.31 16.19
CA ALA A 255 -17.83 -4.39 15.46
C ALA A 255 -19.33 -4.57 15.75
N PHE A 256 -19.77 -5.79 16.11
CA PHE A 256 -21.19 -6.13 16.25
C PHE A 256 -21.61 -6.56 17.66
N LYS A 257 -20.63 -6.76 18.58
CA LYS A 257 -20.89 -7.12 19.99
C LYS A 257 -20.15 -6.15 20.96
N GLY A 258 -18.82 -6.06 20.87
CA GLY A 258 -18.02 -5.24 21.79
C GLY A 258 -18.32 -3.74 21.69
N TRP A 259 -18.25 -3.21 20.46
CA TRP A 259 -18.51 -1.80 20.15
C TRP A 259 -19.73 -1.61 19.24
N GLY A 260 -20.69 -2.54 19.29
CA GLY A 260 -21.84 -2.58 18.38
C GLY A 260 -22.59 -1.27 18.28
N ASP A 261 -22.85 -0.62 19.40
CA ASP A 261 -23.58 0.66 19.48
C ASP A 261 -22.81 1.83 18.82
N SER A 262 -21.48 1.77 18.84
CA SER A 262 -20.64 2.81 18.24
C SER A 262 -20.37 2.54 16.76
N VAL A 263 -20.15 1.28 16.37
CA VAL A 263 -19.74 0.91 15.02
C VAL A 263 -20.92 0.66 14.10
N TRP A 264 -21.86 -0.21 14.48
CA TRP A 264 -22.99 -0.58 13.62
C TRP A 264 -24.15 0.37 13.76
N GLN A 265 -24.57 0.96 12.66
CA GLN A 265 -25.70 1.89 12.59
C GLN A 265 -26.81 1.29 11.72
N GLU A 266 -28.05 1.29 12.25
CA GLU A 266 -29.23 0.75 11.56
C GLU A 266 -30.39 1.74 11.70
N PHE A 267 -30.96 2.17 10.57
CA PHE A 267 -31.95 3.24 10.54
C PHE A 267 -32.89 3.14 9.32
N ASP A 268 -33.94 3.91 9.31
CA ASP A 268 -34.84 4.05 8.17
C ASP A 268 -34.42 5.22 7.30
N LEU A 269 -34.22 4.99 6.01
CA LEU A 269 -33.86 5.97 5.00
C LEU A 269 -34.91 6.00 3.91
N GLY A 270 -35.76 7.03 3.92
CA GLY A 270 -36.85 7.16 2.92
C GLY A 270 -37.82 5.98 2.90
N GLY A 271 -38.14 5.40 4.05
CA GLY A 271 -39.02 4.23 4.20
C GLY A 271 -38.36 2.88 3.90
N ARG A 272 -37.06 2.86 3.74
CA ARG A 272 -36.24 1.63 3.55
C ARG A 272 -35.37 1.40 4.79
N ARG A 273 -35.44 0.23 5.38
CA ARG A 273 -34.51 -0.20 6.43
C ARG A 273 -33.15 -0.46 5.83
N VAL A 274 -32.12 0.23 6.36
CA VAL A 274 -30.72 0.15 5.93
C VAL A 274 -29.81 0.06 7.14
N GLY A 275 -28.55 -0.33 6.93
CA GLY A 275 -27.55 -0.33 8.00
C GLY A 275 -26.15 -0.46 7.41
N ALA A 276 -25.19 0.13 8.13
CA ALA A 276 -23.76 0.02 7.78
C ALA A 276 -22.89 0.39 8.98
N PRO A 277 -21.58 0.05 8.95
CA PRO A 277 -20.63 0.57 9.90
C PRO A 277 -20.48 2.09 9.76
N GLN A 278 -20.35 2.77 10.89
CA GLN A 278 -19.98 4.17 10.89
C GLN A 278 -18.54 4.36 10.41
N PHE A 279 -18.31 5.42 9.64
CA PHE A 279 -17.03 5.73 9.02
C PHE A 279 -15.85 5.67 10.00
N ILE A 280 -15.93 6.36 11.14
CA ILE A 280 -14.81 6.50 12.07
C ILE A 280 -15.27 6.41 13.53
N VAL A 281 -14.54 5.62 14.30
CA VAL A 281 -14.67 5.53 15.75
C VAL A 281 -13.32 5.73 16.42
N ASN A 282 -13.31 6.22 17.66
CA ASN A 282 -12.08 6.50 18.40
C ASN A 282 -12.05 5.78 19.76
N VAL A 283 -10.91 5.77 20.40
CA VAL A 283 -10.66 5.03 21.64
C VAL A 283 -11.57 5.46 22.80
N SER A 284 -12.09 6.71 22.82
CA SER A 284 -13.02 7.17 23.85
C SER A 284 -14.42 6.54 23.75
N GLN A 285 -14.74 5.90 22.63
CA GLN A 285 -15.99 5.16 22.41
C GLN A 285 -15.93 3.72 22.90
N SER A 286 -14.78 3.28 23.44
CA SER A 286 -14.67 2.00 24.15
C SER A 286 -15.67 1.97 25.31
N PRO A 287 -16.39 0.85 25.52
CA PRO A 287 -17.26 0.68 26.69
C PRO A 287 -16.48 0.71 28.03
N ASN A 288 -15.16 0.54 27.99
CA ASN A 288 -14.26 0.57 29.14
C ASN A 288 -13.60 1.95 29.36
N SER A 289 -13.78 2.91 28.43
CA SER A 289 -13.12 4.21 28.51
C SER A 289 -13.59 5.01 29.74
N PRO A 290 -12.67 5.54 30.56
CA PRO A 290 -13.00 6.47 31.64
C PRO A 290 -13.30 7.89 31.14
N GLU A 291 -13.00 8.16 29.86
CA GLU A 291 -13.19 9.47 29.25
C GLU A 291 -14.64 9.67 28.79
N PRO A 292 -15.13 10.91 28.75
CA PRO A 292 -16.41 11.17 28.12
C PRO A 292 -16.42 10.72 26.68
N TRP A 293 -17.49 10.06 26.26
CA TRP A 293 -17.68 9.65 24.88
C TRP A 293 -17.58 10.85 23.94
N PHE A 294 -16.66 10.78 22.99
CA PHE A 294 -16.38 11.83 22.02
C PHE A 294 -16.51 11.26 20.61
N GLN A 295 -17.38 11.88 19.82
CA GLN A 295 -17.49 11.61 18.40
C GLN A 295 -16.54 12.53 17.64
N ARG A 296 -15.56 11.96 16.95
CA ARG A 296 -14.54 12.73 16.23
C ARG A 296 -15.12 13.55 15.07
N GLU A 297 -16.10 12.97 14.36
CA GLU A 297 -16.73 13.58 13.19
C GLU A 297 -18.25 13.37 13.21
N PHE A 298 -18.98 13.94 12.27
CA PHE A 298 -20.40 13.65 12.05
C PHE A 298 -20.60 12.15 11.75
N LEU A 299 -21.78 11.62 12.03
CA LEU A 299 -22.16 10.27 11.60
C LEU A 299 -22.14 10.20 10.07
N SER A 300 -21.41 9.27 9.51
CA SER A 300 -21.30 9.08 8.05
C SER A 300 -20.99 7.66 7.66
N ILE A 301 -21.45 7.30 6.46
CA ILE A 301 -21.21 6.02 5.81
C ILE A 301 -20.68 6.33 4.41
N TRP A 302 -19.61 5.65 4.02
CA TRP A 302 -18.87 5.95 2.81
C TRP A 302 -18.87 4.74 1.86
N ASN A 303 -19.10 5.04 0.58
CA ASN A 303 -18.85 4.13 -0.53
C ASN A 303 -17.86 4.80 -1.50
N GLN A 304 -16.65 4.99 -1.01
CA GLN A 304 -15.54 5.61 -1.73
C GLN A 304 -14.55 4.55 -2.18
N ALA A 305 -13.71 4.83 -3.15
CA ALA A 305 -12.66 3.92 -3.63
C ALA A 305 -11.65 3.53 -2.52
N TRP A 306 -11.63 4.29 -1.48
CA TRP A 306 -10.79 4.15 -0.30
C TRP A 306 -11.54 3.40 0.82
N PHE A 307 -12.56 4.06 1.38
CA PHE A 307 -13.45 3.50 2.41
C PHE A 307 -14.75 3.04 1.74
N SER A 308 -15.11 1.78 1.88
CA SER A 308 -16.34 1.31 1.27
C SER A 308 -17.07 0.32 2.18
N SER A 309 -18.21 0.77 2.69
CA SER A 309 -19.07 -0.09 3.50
C SER A 309 -19.60 -1.28 2.69
N LEU A 310 -19.84 -1.11 1.38
CA LEU A 310 -20.26 -2.21 0.51
C LEU A 310 -19.16 -3.27 0.35
N ARG A 311 -17.87 -2.86 0.32
CA ARG A 311 -16.73 -3.79 0.34
C ARG A 311 -16.72 -4.60 1.62
N SER A 312 -16.72 -3.93 2.78
CA SER A 312 -16.68 -4.59 4.09
C SER A 312 -17.89 -5.51 4.30
N ALA A 313 -19.07 -5.12 3.81
CA ALA A 313 -20.26 -5.93 3.87
C ALA A 313 -20.13 -7.24 3.05
N SER A 314 -19.38 -7.24 1.94
CA SER A 314 -19.13 -8.45 1.17
C SER A 314 -18.33 -9.49 1.99
N GLY A 315 -17.35 -9.04 2.77
CA GLY A 315 -16.59 -9.87 3.71
C GLY A 315 -17.47 -10.43 4.84
N LEU A 316 -18.32 -9.57 5.42
CA LEU A 316 -19.27 -9.97 6.46
C LEU A 316 -20.25 -11.04 5.92
N TYR A 317 -20.72 -10.91 4.68
CA TYR A 317 -21.58 -11.90 4.03
C TYR A 317 -20.85 -13.24 3.87
N ARG A 318 -19.60 -13.24 3.39
CA ARG A 318 -18.76 -14.44 3.22
C ARG A 318 -18.51 -15.13 4.56
N PHE A 319 -18.16 -14.34 5.58
CA PHE A 319 -17.96 -14.86 6.93
C PHE A 319 -19.24 -15.49 7.49
N GLY A 320 -20.39 -14.80 7.36
CA GLY A 320 -21.69 -15.33 7.79
C GLY A 320 -22.05 -16.64 7.09
N ARG A 321 -21.82 -16.74 5.78
CA ARG A 321 -22.00 -17.97 4.99
C ARG A 321 -21.10 -19.09 5.50
N ARG A 322 -19.84 -18.79 5.81
CA ARG A 322 -18.84 -19.76 6.27
C ARG A 322 -19.14 -20.33 7.64
N ILE A 323 -19.53 -19.51 8.62
CA ILE A 323 -19.85 -20.00 9.97
C ILE A 323 -21.23 -20.63 10.09
N GLY A 324 -22.17 -20.27 9.22
CA GLY A 324 -23.54 -20.82 9.22
C GLY A 324 -24.36 -20.54 10.48
N GLY A 325 -25.38 -21.34 10.71
CA GLY A 325 -26.23 -21.24 11.91
C GLY A 325 -27.02 -19.93 12.00
N THR A 326 -27.49 -19.58 13.18
CA THR A 326 -28.26 -18.34 13.43
C THR A 326 -27.35 -17.14 13.33
N GLU A 327 -26.19 -17.16 13.97
CA GLU A 327 -25.23 -16.07 13.94
C GLU A 327 -24.79 -15.74 12.50
N GLY A 328 -24.51 -16.76 11.67
CA GLY A 328 -24.16 -16.55 10.26
C GLY A 328 -25.28 -15.90 9.46
N ARG A 329 -26.53 -16.28 9.71
CA ARG A 329 -27.70 -15.63 9.07
C ARG A 329 -27.83 -14.16 9.50
N ASP A 330 -27.57 -13.84 10.76
CA ASP A 330 -27.61 -12.46 11.27
C ASP A 330 -26.54 -11.59 10.61
N PHE A 331 -25.33 -12.09 10.45
CA PHE A 331 -24.26 -11.38 9.73
C PHE A 331 -24.62 -11.17 8.25
N MET A 332 -25.14 -12.18 7.57
CA MET A 332 -25.61 -12.03 6.18
C MET A 332 -26.78 -11.03 6.07
N ALA A 333 -27.68 -10.99 7.06
CA ALA A 333 -28.77 -10.01 7.08
C ALA A 333 -28.23 -8.59 7.21
N ARG A 334 -27.28 -8.33 8.12
CA ARG A 334 -26.61 -7.03 8.25
C ARG A 334 -25.89 -6.62 6.96
N ALA A 335 -25.16 -7.54 6.32
CA ALA A 335 -24.50 -7.29 5.05
C ALA A 335 -25.50 -6.87 3.95
N ARG A 336 -26.69 -7.49 3.91
CA ARG A 336 -27.76 -7.09 2.99
C ARG A 336 -28.30 -5.68 3.27
N LEU A 337 -28.38 -5.25 4.55
CA LEU A 337 -28.77 -3.87 4.88
C LEU A 337 -27.79 -2.85 4.31
N THR A 338 -26.50 -3.16 4.28
CA THR A 338 -25.49 -2.30 3.64
C THR A 338 -25.62 -2.30 2.11
N LYS A 339 -25.93 -3.45 1.50
CA LYS A 339 -26.26 -3.52 0.08
C LYS A 339 -27.48 -2.65 -0.25
N GLU A 340 -28.54 -2.71 0.56
CA GLU A 340 -29.73 -1.86 0.38
C GLU A 340 -29.41 -0.37 0.54
N LEU A 341 -28.47 -0.01 1.43
CA LEU A 341 -28.02 1.37 1.56
C LEU A 341 -27.31 1.84 0.29
N ALA A 342 -26.40 1.05 -0.27
CA ALA A 342 -25.73 1.38 -1.53
C ALA A 342 -26.73 1.59 -2.68
N LEU A 343 -27.76 0.74 -2.78
CA LEU A 343 -28.86 0.87 -3.75
C LEU A 343 -29.81 2.06 -3.48
N ALA A 344 -29.76 2.64 -2.28
CA ALA A 344 -30.58 3.81 -1.93
C ALA A 344 -29.97 5.13 -2.37
N ALA A 345 -28.68 5.15 -2.80
CA ALA A 345 -28.06 6.36 -3.34
C ALA A 345 -28.82 6.81 -4.59
N PRO A 346 -29.29 8.09 -4.64
CA PRO A 346 -30.13 8.55 -5.75
C PRO A 346 -29.33 8.69 -7.04
N LEU A 347 -29.88 8.14 -8.12
CA LEU A 347 -29.33 8.32 -9.47
C LEU A 347 -29.83 9.66 -10.07
N SER A 348 -28.90 10.48 -10.56
CA SER A 348 -29.17 11.71 -11.31
C SER A 348 -28.40 11.66 -12.63
N ASP A 349 -29.10 11.48 -13.74
CA ASP A 349 -28.51 11.27 -15.07
C ASP A 349 -27.39 10.20 -15.08
N GLY A 350 -27.60 9.12 -14.33
CA GLY A 350 -26.64 8.02 -14.20
C GLY A 350 -25.52 8.25 -13.20
N LEU A 351 -25.38 9.43 -12.60
CA LEU A 351 -24.42 9.71 -11.52
C LEU A 351 -25.08 9.51 -10.15
N PHE A 352 -24.29 9.20 -9.12
CA PHE A 352 -24.77 9.01 -7.76
C PHE A 352 -23.75 9.45 -6.70
N PRO A 353 -24.22 9.89 -5.53
CA PRO A 353 -23.34 10.31 -4.43
C PRO A 353 -22.70 9.11 -3.72
N SER A 354 -21.50 9.32 -3.18
CA SER A 354 -20.70 8.28 -2.53
C SER A 354 -20.77 8.28 -1.00
N VAL A 355 -21.40 9.30 -0.38
CA VAL A 355 -21.41 9.49 1.08
C VAL A 355 -22.80 9.82 1.57
N LEU A 356 -23.29 9.08 2.56
CA LEU A 356 -24.42 9.47 3.38
C LEU A 356 -23.90 10.01 4.72
N ARG A 357 -24.33 11.21 5.15
CA ARG A 357 -23.86 11.79 6.40
C ARG A 357 -24.93 12.61 7.09
N THR A 358 -24.72 12.84 8.40
CA THR A 358 -25.47 13.80 9.21
C THR A 358 -24.69 15.13 9.33
N ALA A 359 -25.27 16.11 10.01
CA ALA A 359 -24.56 17.31 10.46
C ALA A 359 -24.14 17.16 11.94
N ASN A 360 -23.21 18.01 12.37
CA ASN A 360 -22.91 18.17 13.80
C ASN A 360 -23.68 19.35 14.38
N GLU A 361 -23.97 19.28 15.67
CA GLU A 361 -24.47 20.40 16.47
C GLU A 361 -23.55 20.65 17.66
N GLU A 362 -23.39 21.92 18.02
CA GLU A 362 -22.78 22.30 19.30
C GLU A 362 -23.89 22.38 20.39
N VAL A 363 -23.67 21.67 21.49
CA VAL A 363 -24.55 21.70 22.65
C VAL A 363 -23.75 22.08 23.90
N GLU A 364 -24.37 22.77 24.84
CA GLU A 364 -23.76 23.05 26.14
C GLU A 364 -24.28 22.05 27.16
N ILE A 365 -23.38 21.25 27.74
CA ILE A 365 -23.70 20.31 28.79
C ILE A 365 -22.76 20.55 29.96
N GLY A 366 -23.34 20.91 31.11
CA GLY A 366 -22.58 21.20 32.34
C GLY A 366 -21.58 22.37 32.19
N GLY A 367 -21.92 23.39 31.40
CA GLY A 367 -21.07 24.56 31.14
C GLY A 367 -19.92 24.29 30.14
N LYS A 368 -19.91 23.14 29.47
CA LYS A 368 -18.93 22.80 28.42
C LYS A 368 -19.61 22.71 27.07
N LYS A 369 -18.99 23.32 26.04
CA LYS A 369 -19.41 23.14 24.66
C LYS A 369 -18.96 21.76 24.19
N ILE A 370 -19.91 20.95 23.71
CA ILE A 370 -19.73 19.61 23.20
C ILE A 370 -20.27 19.58 21.78
N VAL A 371 -19.49 19.06 20.85
CA VAL A 371 -19.93 18.75 19.48
C VAL A 371 -20.49 17.35 19.47
N ARG A 372 -21.74 17.19 19.04
CA ARG A 372 -22.36 15.89 18.84
C ARG A 372 -22.96 15.76 17.43
N PRO A 373 -23.02 14.56 16.86
CA PRO A 373 -23.65 14.37 15.56
C PRO A 373 -25.18 14.45 15.69
N ARG A 374 -25.83 14.91 14.62
CA ARG A 374 -27.28 14.86 14.44
C ARG A 374 -27.72 13.41 14.16
N PRO A 375 -28.96 13.04 14.48
CA PRO A 375 -29.45 11.68 14.26
C PRO A 375 -29.57 11.33 12.77
N TRP A 376 -29.57 10.04 12.46
CA TRP A 376 -29.69 9.52 11.09
C TRP A 376 -30.99 9.91 10.36
N SER A 377 -32.04 10.27 11.07
CA SER A 377 -33.28 10.84 10.50
C SER A 377 -33.05 12.17 9.76
N GLU A 378 -31.93 12.84 10.02
CA GLU A 378 -31.53 14.08 9.38
C GLU A 378 -30.38 13.86 8.37
N ALA A 379 -30.10 12.61 7.98
CA ALA A 379 -29.05 12.29 7.05
C ALA A 379 -29.34 12.79 5.63
N PHE A 380 -28.31 13.14 4.92
CA PHE A 380 -28.36 13.58 3.54
C PHE A 380 -27.21 13.00 2.72
N TRP A 381 -27.45 12.86 1.42
CA TRP A 381 -26.45 12.38 0.49
C TRP A 381 -25.51 13.51 0.05
N THR A 382 -24.22 13.19 -0.06
CA THR A 382 -23.15 14.07 -0.51
C THR A 382 -22.04 13.23 -1.16
N ASN A 383 -20.88 13.81 -1.41
CA ASN A 383 -19.73 13.11 -1.94
C ASN A 383 -18.51 13.28 -1.02
N SER A 384 -17.38 12.73 -1.43
CA SER A 384 -16.15 12.75 -0.67
C SER A 384 -15.66 14.19 -0.41
N ASN A 385 -15.31 14.48 0.84
CA ASN A 385 -14.61 15.71 1.17
C ASN A 385 -13.08 15.61 0.92
N ARG A 386 -12.60 14.46 0.41
CA ARG A 386 -11.22 14.23 -0.04
C ARG A 386 -11.08 14.74 -1.49
N ALA A 387 -11.31 16.01 -1.69
CA ALA A 387 -11.38 16.66 -2.99
C ALA A 387 -10.29 17.74 -3.11
N PRO A 388 -9.82 18.08 -4.33
CA PRO A 388 -8.85 19.14 -4.56
C PRO A 388 -9.50 20.54 -4.38
N ARG A 389 -9.69 20.92 -3.12
CA ARG A 389 -10.41 22.15 -2.70
C ARG A 389 -9.76 23.43 -3.22
N ASP A 390 -8.43 23.45 -3.30
CA ASP A 390 -7.67 24.59 -3.80
C ASP A 390 -7.95 24.89 -5.28
N HIS A 391 -8.60 23.94 -5.97
CA HIS A 391 -9.09 24.07 -7.35
C HIS A 391 -10.61 24.25 -7.43
N GLY A 392 -11.28 24.59 -6.33
CA GLY A 392 -12.73 24.83 -6.26
C GLY A 392 -13.59 23.57 -6.29
N ILE A 393 -13.01 22.38 -6.17
CA ILE A 393 -13.73 21.12 -6.09
C ILE A 393 -14.10 20.85 -4.62
N THR A 394 -15.39 20.68 -4.34
CA THR A 394 -15.93 20.49 -2.98
C THR A 394 -16.57 19.11 -2.81
N ALA A 395 -17.01 18.80 -1.60
CA ALA A 395 -17.75 17.57 -1.29
C ALA A 395 -19.13 17.45 -2.00
N GLU A 396 -19.54 18.44 -2.76
CA GLU A 396 -20.75 18.34 -3.60
C GLU A 396 -20.47 17.73 -4.99
N TRP A 397 -19.19 17.73 -5.40
CA TRP A 397 -18.81 17.23 -6.72
C TRP A 397 -18.80 15.70 -6.75
N TYR A 398 -19.29 15.14 -7.87
CA TYR A 398 -19.22 13.70 -8.09
C TYR A 398 -17.77 13.27 -8.37
N HIS A 399 -17.31 12.23 -7.71
CA HIS A 399 -16.02 11.63 -7.95
C HIS A 399 -16.19 10.35 -8.78
N VAL A 400 -15.68 10.35 -10.00
CA VAL A 400 -15.86 9.24 -10.95
C VAL A 400 -15.23 7.95 -10.44
N LEU A 401 -14.09 8.06 -9.76
CA LEU A 401 -13.42 6.94 -9.12
C LEU A 401 -14.32 6.21 -8.11
N ASP A 402 -14.97 6.96 -7.20
CA ASP A 402 -15.85 6.41 -6.16
C ASP A 402 -17.07 5.69 -6.75
N MET A 403 -17.68 6.31 -7.79
CA MET A 403 -18.81 5.71 -8.49
C MET A 403 -18.39 4.43 -9.22
N SER A 404 -17.23 4.43 -9.89
CA SER A 404 -16.70 3.26 -10.59
C SER A 404 -16.42 2.10 -9.63
N TRP A 405 -15.83 2.40 -8.46
CA TRP A 405 -15.58 1.39 -7.43
C TRP A 405 -16.87 0.80 -6.87
N THR A 406 -17.83 1.64 -6.51
CA THR A 406 -19.12 1.20 -5.98
C THR A 406 -19.87 0.34 -6.99
N ALA A 407 -19.93 0.77 -8.25
CA ALA A 407 -20.58 -0.01 -9.31
C ALA A 407 -19.87 -1.34 -9.59
N LEU A 408 -18.52 -1.38 -9.53
CA LEU A 408 -17.75 -2.63 -9.61
C LEU A 408 -18.09 -3.59 -8.46
N LEU A 409 -18.18 -3.07 -7.23
CA LEU A 409 -18.56 -3.87 -6.05
C LEU A 409 -19.99 -4.40 -6.14
N MET A 410 -20.92 -3.63 -6.71
CA MET A 410 -22.28 -4.09 -6.99
C MET A 410 -22.31 -5.28 -7.97
N LEU A 411 -21.52 -5.22 -9.04
CA LEU A 411 -21.40 -6.33 -10.00
C LEU A 411 -20.74 -7.56 -9.35
N ARG A 412 -19.66 -7.36 -8.55
CA ARG A 412 -19.02 -8.43 -7.79
C ARG A 412 -20.00 -9.07 -6.78
N TRP A 413 -20.81 -8.27 -6.09
CA TRP A 413 -21.85 -8.79 -5.19
C TRP A 413 -22.81 -9.69 -5.95
N HIS A 414 -23.35 -9.21 -7.09
CA HIS A 414 -24.28 -9.97 -7.92
C HIS A 414 -23.68 -11.31 -8.38
N ASP A 415 -22.42 -11.32 -8.80
CA ASP A 415 -21.81 -12.51 -9.38
C ASP A 415 -21.32 -13.51 -8.33
N GLU A 416 -20.77 -13.03 -7.21
CA GLU A 416 -20.01 -13.86 -6.27
C GLU A 416 -20.78 -14.21 -5.00
N LEU A 417 -21.76 -13.40 -4.60
CA LEU A 417 -22.47 -13.55 -3.33
C LEU A 417 -23.94 -13.93 -3.53
N GLU A 418 -24.71 -13.07 -4.15
CA GLU A 418 -26.16 -13.18 -4.23
C GLU A 418 -26.69 -12.51 -5.49
N LYS A 419 -27.36 -13.27 -6.35
CA LYS A 419 -27.96 -12.73 -7.58
C LYS A 419 -29.04 -11.70 -7.25
N ASP A 420 -28.79 -10.45 -7.64
CA ASP A 420 -29.72 -9.31 -7.47
C ASP A 420 -29.65 -8.42 -8.72
N ALA A 421 -30.64 -8.52 -9.60
CA ALA A 421 -30.66 -7.81 -10.86
C ALA A 421 -30.63 -6.28 -10.69
N ARG A 422 -31.14 -5.76 -9.56
CA ARG A 422 -31.13 -4.33 -9.26
C ARG A 422 -29.69 -3.74 -9.24
N LEU A 423 -28.72 -4.53 -8.76
CA LEU A 423 -27.32 -4.15 -8.74
C LEU A 423 -26.75 -3.99 -10.16
N VAL A 424 -27.12 -4.91 -11.06
CA VAL A 424 -26.70 -4.86 -12.46
C VAL A 424 -27.34 -3.67 -13.18
N ASP A 425 -28.64 -3.45 -12.96
CA ASP A 425 -29.37 -2.33 -13.58
C ASP A 425 -28.83 -0.96 -13.11
N TYR A 426 -28.52 -0.86 -11.80
CA TYR A 426 -27.90 0.35 -11.23
C TYR A 426 -26.51 0.60 -11.83
N ALA A 427 -25.65 -0.41 -11.84
CA ALA A 427 -24.31 -0.34 -12.41
C ALA A 427 -24.34 -0.05 -13.92
N ARG A 428 -25.29 -0.65 -14.67
CA ARG A 428 -25.47 -0.36 -16.09
C ARG A 428 -25.85 1.10 -16.33
N THR A 429 -26.77 1.64 -15.54
CA THR A 429 -27.20 3.04 -15.65
C THR A 429 -26.00 3.99 -15.48
N TYR A 430 -25.15 3.74 -14.51
CA TYR A 430 -23.88 4.47 -14.36
C TYR A 430 -22.93 4.20 -15.54
N GLY A 431 -22.80 2.97 -15.99
CA GLY A 431 -21.92 2.59 -17.10
C GLY A 431 -22.28 3.31 -18.41
N GLU A 432 -23.58 3.46 -18.72
CA GLU A 432 -24.03 4.25 -19.86
C GLU A 432 -23.58 5.72 -19.77
N ARG A 433 -23.73 6.30 -18.58
CA ARG A 433 -23.27 7.66 -18.35
C ARG A 433 -21.75 7.77 -18.47
N LEU A 434 -21.01 6.84 -17.90
CA LEU A 434 -19.55 6.82 -17.93
C LEU A 434 -19.01 6.79 -19.38
N LEU A 435 -19.62 6.01 -20.28
CA LEU A 435 -19.23 5.98 -21.69
C LEU A 435 -19.28 7.37 -22.34
N THR A 436 -20.21 8.23 -21.95
CA THR A 436 -20.35 9.60 -22.49
C THR A 436 -19.29 10.57 -21.93
N LEU A 437 -18.60 10.21 -20.86
CA LEU A 437 -17.59 11.03 -20.21
C LEU A 437 -16.16 10.76 -20.70
N GLN A 438 -15.96 9.69 -21.50
CA GLN A 438 -14.64 9.34 -22.03
C GLN A 438 -14.18 10.40 -23.04
N ASP A 439 -13.00 10.99 -22.82
CA ASP A 439 -12.43 11.98 -23.73
C ASP A 439 -11.87 11.34 -25.03
N GLY A 440 -11.47 12.18 -25.98
CA GLY A 440 -10.92 11.72 -27.26
C GLY A 440 -9.59 10.98 -27.16
N LEU A 441 -8.89 11.05 -26.03
CA LEU A 441 -7.66 10.30 -25.75
C LEU A 441 -7.93 8.97 -25.05
N GLY A 442 -9.10 8.81 -24.44
CA GLY A 442 -9.49 7.60 -23.73
C GLY A 442 -9.63 7.77 -22.22
N PHE A 443 -9.28 8.92 -21.64
CA PHE A 443 -9.38 9.15 -20.20
C PHE A 443 -10.81 9.45 -19.76
N PHE A 444 -11.08 9.15 -18.48
CA PHE A 444 -12.26 9.59 -17.76
C PHE A 444 -11.89 10.74 -16.81
N PRO A 445 -12.74 11.78 -16.66
CA PRO A 445 -12.46 12.86 -15.71
C PRO A 445 -12.51 12.35 -14.28
N GLY A 446 -11.68 12.91 -13.38
CA GLY A 446 -11.74 12.56 -11.96
C GLY A 446 -13.00 13.10 -11.29
N TRP A 447 -13.37 14.33 -11.58
CA TRP A 447 -14.45 15.06 -10.89
C TRP A 447 -15.44 15.70 -11.85
N LEU A 448 -16.73 15.69 -11.45
CA LEU A 448 -17.81 16.32 -12.23
C LEU A 448 -18.56 17.34 -11.38
N HIS A 449 -18.81 18.50 -11.94
CA HIS A 449 -19.55 19.59 -11.30
C HIS A 449 -20.98 19.14 -10.93
N PRO A 450 -21.48 19.41 -9.72
CA PRO A 450 -22.75 18.85 -9.23
C PRO A 450 -23.99 19.22 -10.06
N ARG A 451 -24.01 20.40 -10.68
CA ARG A 451 -25.16 20.87 -11.47
C ARG A 451 -24.97 20.73 -12.96
N THR A 452 -23.81 21.12 -13.49
CA THR A 452 -23.54 21.10 -14.95
C THR A 452 -23.01 19.77 -15.42
N GLN A 453 -22.51 18.92 -14.50
CA GLN A 453 -21.86 17.64 -14.78
C GLN A 453 -20.65 17.75 -15.74
N ALA A 454 -20.12 18.97 -15.88
CA ALA A 454 -18.90 19.22 -16.64
C ALA A 454 -17.67 18.70 -15.86
N PRO A 455 -16.62 18.23 -16.55
CA PRO A 455 -15.35 17.87 -15.92
C PRO A 455 -14.74 19.00 -15.09
N GLY A 456 -14.09 18.65 -13.99
CA GLY A 456 -13.36 19.58 -13.15
C GLY A 456 -12.12 20.17 -13.82
N PRO A 457 -11.50 21.20 -13.24
CA PRO A 457 -10.35 21.87 -13.84
C PRO A 457 -9.05 21.06 -13.75
N VAL A 458 -8.98 20.03 -12.90
CA VAL A 458 -7.77 19.23 -12.64
C VAL A 458 -8.11 17.74 -12.60
N MET A 459 -7.10 16.89 -12.70
CA MET A 459 -7.18 15.42 -12.55
C MET A 459 -8.07 14.75 -13.61
N ASN A 460 -8.06 15.25 -14.83
CA ASN A 460 -8.82 14.66 -15.95
C ASN A 460 -8.04 13.58 -16.71
N ARG A 461 -6.74 13.43 -16.44
CA ARG A 461 -5.85 12.43 -17.06
C ARG A 461 -4.96 11.82 -16.00
N THR A 462 -5.55 10.95 -15.22
CA THR A 462 -4.89 10.30 -14.08
C THR A 462 -5.07 8.78 -14.16
N PRO A 463 -4.27 8.01 -13.41
CA PRO A 463 -4.44 6.57 -13.28
C PRO A 463 -5.78 6.15 -12.66
N GLU A 464 -6.56 7.06 -12.05
CA GLU A 464 -7.93 6.77 -11.61
C GLU A 464 -8.82 6.21 -12.74
N THR A 465 -8.53 6.59 -13.98
CA THR A 465 -9.14 6.02 -15.19
C THR A 465 -9.04 4.49 -15.25
N SER A 466 -8.01 3.89 -14.66
CA SER A 466 -7.83 2.43 -14.63
C SER A 466 -8.94 1.72 -13.83
N LEU A 467 -9.41 2.29 -12.73
CA LEU A 467 -10.53 1.71 -11.97
C LEU A 467 -11.84 1.74 -12.78
N SER A 468 -12.09 2.82 -13.53
CA SER A 468 -13.22 2.89 -14.48
C SER A 468 -13.11 1.82 -15.57
N ALA A 469 -11.88 1.53 -16.04
CA ALA A 469 -11.65 0.43 -17.00
C ALA A 469 -11.95 -0.95 -16.38
N THR A 470 -11.51 -1.20 -15.14
CA THR A 470 -11.84 -2.44 -14.42
C THR A 470 -13.36 -2.64 -14.28
N PHE A 471 -14.08 -1.58 -13.89
CA PHE A 471 -15.53 -1.60 -13.83
C PHE A 471 -16.17 -1.92 -15.18
N LEU A 472 -15.75 -1.25 -16.26
CA LEU A 472 -16.30 -1.48 -17.60
C LEU A 472 -16.00 -2.87 -18.14
N LEU A 473 -14.81 -3.45 -17.84
CA LEU A 473 -14.48 -4.84 -18.17
C LEU A 473 -15.43 -5.80 -17.44
N LYS A 474 -15.67 -5.57 -16.15
CA LYS A 474 -16.62 -6.38 -15.37
C LYS A 474 -18.07 -6.22 -15.86
N LEU A 475 -18.47 -5.00 -16.23
CA LEU A 475 -19.79 -4.77 -16.80
C LEU A 475 -19.96 -5.47 -18.15
N ALA A 476 -18.91 -5.47 -18.99
CA ALA A 476 -18.92 -6.22 -20.25
C ALA A 476 -19.06 -7.73 -20.04
N GLU A 477 -18.35 -8.27 -19.04
CA GLU A 477 -18.46 -9.68 -18.65
C GLU A 477 -19.87 -10.04 -18.19
N THR A 478 -20.45 -9.23 -17.29
CA THR A 478 -21.75 -9.48 -16.69
C THR A 478 -22.91 -9.32 -17.70
N THR A 479 -22.81 -8.36 -18.63
CA THR A 479 -23.90 -8.03 -19.58
C THR A 479 -23.74 -8.64 -20.97
N GLY A 480 -22.53 -9.06 -21.34
CA GLY A 480 -22.19 -9.50 -22.69
C GLY A 480 -22.05 -8.38 -23.73
N GLU A 481 -22.10 -7.10 -23.32
CA GLU A 481 -22.08 -5.97 -24.24
C GLU A 481 -20.64 -5.52 -24.56
N PRO A 482 -20.16 -5.68 -25.83
CA PRO A 482 -18.75 -5.45 -26.18
C PRO A 482 -18.31 -3.98 -26.13
N ARG A 483 -19.24 -3.02 -26.16
CA ARG A 483 -18.94 -1.58 -26.14
C ARG A 483 -18.24 -1.16 -24.85
N TYR A 484 -18.57 -1.76 -23.70
CA TYR A 484 -17.94 -1.49 -22.44
C TYR A 484 -16.47 -1.95 -22.45
N ARG A 485 -16.21 -3.17 -22.97
CA ARG A 485 -14.83 -3.66 -23.16
C ARG A 485 -14.03 -2.74 -24.08
N SER A 486 -14.61 -2.29 -25.18
CA SER A 486 -13.93 -1.40 -26.13
C SER A 486 -13.54 -0.06 -25.50
N ALA A 487 -14.42 0.52 -24.66
CA ALA A 487 -14.11 1.74 -23.93
C ALA A 487 -13.02 1.53 -22.86
N ALA A 488 -13.07 0.42 -22.12
CA ALA A 488 -12.07 0.06 -21.15
C ALA A 488 -10.67 -0.11 -21.78
N LEU A 489 -10.56 -0.80 -22.89
CA LEU A 489 -9.28 -1.00 -23.59
C LEU A 489 -8.70 0.31 -24.12
N ARG A 490 -9.53 1.22 -24.67
CA ARG A 490 -9.07 2.56 -25.04
C ARG A 490 -8.54 3.35 -23.83
N ALA A 491 -9.20 3.23 -22.68
CA ALA A 491 -8.75 3.87 -21.45
C ALA A 491 -7.38 3.33 -21.00
N LEU A 492 -7.20 2.01 -21.05
CA LEU A 492 -5.92 1.39 -20.69
C LEU A 492 -4.81 1.72 -21.70
N ASP A 493 -5.11 1.82 -22.99
CA ASP A 493 -4.13 2.26 -23.99
C ASP A 493 -3.65 3.69 -23.71
N ALA A 494 -4.55 4.60 -23.26
CA ALA A 494 -4.18 5.95 -22.83
C ALA A 494 -3.28 5.94 -21.58
N VAL A 495 -3.64 5.15 -20.56
CA VAL A 495 -2.84 5.01 -19.33
C VAL A 495 -1.46 4.41 -19.62
N LEU A 496 -1.38 3.39 -20.46
CA LEU A 496 -0.10 2.78 -20.86
C LEU A 496 0.78 3.71 -21.68
N LYS A 497 0.18 4.64 -22.43
CA LYS A 497 0.93 5.60 -23.24
C LYS A 497 1.43 6.78 -22.41
N ASP A 498 0.58 7.38 -21.57
CA ASP A 498 0.84 8.71 -21.02
C ASP A 498 1.18 8.67 -19.50
N ILE A 499 0.75 7.64 -18.75
CA ILE A 499 0.90 7.57 -17.29
C ILE A 499 2.02 6.61 -16.87
N VAL A 500 1.92 5.33 -17.25
CA VAL A 500 2.81 4.28 -16.76
C VAL A 500 4.29 4.55 -17.10
N PRO A 501 4.67 4.97 -18.33
CA PRO A 501 6.07 5.22 -18.65
C PRO A 501 6.68 6.40 -17.89
N GLN A 502 5.84 7.34 -17.46
CA GLN A 502 6.26 8.54 -16.73
C GLN A 502 6.28 8.32 -15.20
N GLY A 503 5.76 7.21 -14.70
CA GLY A 503 5.54 7.01 -13.26
C GLY A 503 4.62 8.08 -12.65
N GLN A 504 3.64 8.55 -13.41
CA GLN A 504 2.71 9.63 -13.00
C GLN A 504 1.55 9.08 -12.17
N TRP A 505 1.89 8.49 -11.02
CA TRP A 505 0.93 7.85 -10.13
C TRP A 505 0.20 8.84 -9.23
N LEU A 506 -0.53 9.77 -9.87
CA LEU A 506 -1.29 10.84 -9.23
C LEU A 506 -2.77 10.46 -9.09
N ASP A 507 -3.33 10.66 -7.92
CA ASP A 507 -4.75 10.51 -7.64
C ASP A 507 -5.23 11.55 -6.61
N PHE A 508 -6.49 11.46 -6.20
CA PHE A 508 -7.07 12.38 -5.22
C PHE A 508 -6.27 12.43 -3.90
N GLU A 509 -5.67 11.32 -3.50
CA GLU A 509 -4.93 11.23 -2.25
C GLU A 509 -3.58 11.97 -2.34
N THR A 510 -2.94 11.98 -3.49
CA THR A 510 -1.72 12.79 -3.69
C THR A 510 -1.95 14.27 -3.45
N ASN A 511 -3.18 14.76 -3.75
CA ASN A 511 -3.60 16.12 -3.42
C ASN A 511 -4.04 16.26 -1.96
N TRP A 512 -4.68 15.23 -1.38
CA TRP A 512 -5.19 15.25 0.00
C TRP A 512 -4.09 15.03 1.04
N SER A 513 -2.99 14.39 0.72
CA SER A 513 -1.90 13.97 1.60
C SER A 513 -1.50 15.02 2.65
N CYS A 514 -1.12 14.55 3.83
CA CYS A 514 -0.55 15.37 4.91
C CYS A 514 0.75 16.04 4.53
N CYS A 515 1.53 15.48 3.59
CA CYS A 515 2.71 16.10 3.04
C CYS A 515 2.32 17.30 2.16
N ARG A 516 2.57 18.51 2.67
CA ARG A 516 2.25 19.76 1.95
C ARG A 516 3.06 19.95 0.67
N TRP A 517 4.23 19.34 0.60
CA TRP A 517 5.04 19.32 -0.60
C TRP A 517 4.27 18.58 -1.71
N GLY A 518 3.81 19.29 -2.70
CA GLY A 518 3.03 18.72 -3.79
C GLY A 518 1.52 18.95 -3.72
N ARG A 519 1.01 19.64 -2.69
CA ARG A 519 -0.41 19.94 -2.58
C ARG A 519 -0.89 20.94 -3.63
N ASP A 520 -0.20 22.07 -3.78
CA ASP A 520 -0.63 23.19 -4.60
C ASP A 520 0.32 23.47 -5.77
N ALA A 521 1.63 23.34 -5.52
CA ALA A 521 2.65 23.69 -6.52
C ALA A 521 3.10 22.52 -7.38
N TYR A 522 2.87 21.27 -6.96
CA TYR A 522 3.42 20.06 -7.58
C TYR A 522 2.37 19.08 -8.10
N LEU A 523 1.08 19.42 -8.01
CA LEU A 523 0.05 18.63 -8.68
C LEU A 523 0.41 18.56 -10.18
N ASP A 524 0.53 17.33 -10.69
CA ASP A 524 0.96 17.03 -12.07
C ASP A 524 2.40 17.46 -12.44
N LYS A 525 3.22 17.87 -11.47
CA LYS A 525 4.61 18.27 -11.74
C LYS A 525 5.61 17.21 -11.31
N ARG A 526 6.59 16.99 -12.16
CA ARG A 526 7.76 16.19 -11.85
C ARG A 526 8.73 16.97 -10.98
N ILE A 527 9.22 16.38 -9.90
CA ILE A 527 10.28 16.95 -9.07
C ILE A 527 11.61 16.62 -9.74
N GLU A 528 12.29 17.65 -10.26
CA GLU A 528 13.48 17.47 -11.09
C GLU A 528 14.60 16.72 -10.37
N ARG A 529 14.88 17.09 -9.10
CA ARG A 529 15.95 16.47 -8.32
C ARG A 529 15.78 14.96 -8.18
N ASN A 530 14.55 14.49 -7.98
CA ASN A 530 14.24 13.07 -7.84
C ASN A 530 13.89 12.39 -9.18
N ALA A 531 13.73 13.17 -10.25
CA ALA A 531 13.18 12.70 -11.53
C ALA A 531 11.86 11.92 -11.36
N ALA A 532 11.03 12.30 -10.40
CA ALA A 532 9.81 11.59 -10.02
C ALA A 532 8.65 12.54 -9.76
N HIS A 533 7.43 12.06 -9.95
CA HIS A 533 6.23 12.70 -9.44
C HIS A 533 6.00 12.31 -7.97
N LYS A 534 5.14 13.04 -7.26
CA LYS A 534 4.53 12.52 -6.06
C LYS A 534 3.64 11.34 -6.45
N GLN A 535 3.83 10.19 -5.84
CA GLN A 535 3.25 8.91 -6.26
C GLN A 535 2.41 8.30 -5.16
N ASN A 536 1.26 7.71 -5.52
CA ASN A 536 0.40 6.93 -4.62
C ASN A 536 0.33 5.46 -5.06
N THR A 537 0.41 4.56 -4.09
CA THR A 537 0.33 3.11 -4.30
C THR A 537 -1.05 2.63 -4.76
N LEU A 538 -2.14 3.33 -4.41
CA LEU A 538 -3.48 3.01 -4.92
C LEU A 538 -3.57 3.15 -6.44
N SER A 539 -2.96 4.18 -7.02
CA SER A 539 -2.90 4.39 -8.47
C SER A 539 -2.21 3.23 -9.19
N MET A 540 -1.11 2.72 -8.62
CA MET A 540 -0.40 1.54 -9.14
C MET A 540 -1.29 0.29 -9.02
N PHE A 541 -1.96 0.12 -7.89
CA PHE A 541 -2.87 -1.00 -7.64
C PHE A 541 -4.03 -1.03 -8.66
N TRP A 542 -4.79 0.06 -8.82
CA TRP A 542 -5.90 0.11 -9.78
C TRP A 542 -5.44 -0.16 -11.21
N THR A 543 -4.25 0.33 -11.59
CA THR A 543 -3.71 0.11 -12.92
C THR A 543 -3.29 -1.34 -13.12
N ALA A 544 -2.58 -1.95 -12.17
CA ALA A 544 -2.20 -3.35 -12.24
C ALA A 544 -3.43 -4.28 -12.25
N GLU A 545 -4.47 -3.96 -11.45
CA GLU A 545 -5.75 -4.72 -11.45
C GLU A 545 -6.44 -4.64 -12.81
N ALA A 546 -6.54 -3.43 -13.39
CA ALA A 546 -7.16 -3.22 -14.69
C ALA A 546 -6.42 -3.94 -15.82
N LEU A 547 -5.09 -3.93 -15.79
CA LEU A 547 -4.25 -4.63 -16.78
C LEU A 547 -4.41 -6.14 -16.68
N LEU A 548 -4.50 -6.70 -15.46
CA LEU A 548 -4.78 -8.13 -15.29
C LEU A 548 -6.20 -8.49 -15.77
N ALA A 549 -7.18 -7.64 -15.49
CA ALA A 549 -8.54 -7.82 -15.99
C ALA A 549 -8.60 -7.76 -17.54
N ALA A 550 -7.86 -6.84 -18.16
CA ALA A 550 -7.75 -6.76 -19.62
C ALA A 550 -7.07 -8.00 -20.21
N TYR A 551 -6.00 -8.50 -19.58
CA TYR A 551 -5.37 -9.75 -19.99
C TYR A 551 -6.37 -10.93 -19.94
N ARG A 552 -7.15 -11.05 -18.87
CA ARG A 552 -8.19 -12.08 -18.72
C ARG A 552 -9.30 -11.96 -19.78
N ALA A 553 -9.66 -10.72 -20.14
CA ALA A 553 -10.72 -10.45 -21.11
C ALA A 553 -10.30 -10.61 -22.57
N THR A 554 -8.99 -10.49 -22.89
CA THR A 554 -8.49 -10.46 -24.29
C THR A 554 -7.49 -11.57 -24.62
N GLY A 555 -6.78 -12.10 -23.63
CA GLY A 555 -5.64 -12.99 -23.82
C GLY A 555 -4.36 -12.27 -24.31
N GLU A 556 -4.39 -10.95 -24.48
CA GLU A 556 -3.24 -10.18 -24.97
C GLU A 556 -2.13 -10.08 -23.92
N ARG A 557 -1.00 -10.72 -24.18
CA ARG A 557 0.15 -10.81 -23.27
C ARG A 557 0.69 -9.43 -22.83
N ARG A 558 0.59 -8.41 -23.70
CA ARG A 558 1.05 -7.05 -23.38
C ARG A 558 0.46 -6.50 -22.07
N TYR A 559 -0.82 -6.79 -21.79
CA TYR A 559 -1.47 -6.32 -20.56
C TYR A 559 -0.88 -7.01 -19.32
N LEU A 560 -0.59 -8.28 -19.39
CA LEU A 560 0.07 -9.00 -18.29
C LEU A 560 1.49 -8.48 -18.05
N ASP A 561 2.26 -8.20 -19.09
CA ASP A 561 3.65 -7.74 -18.99
C ASP A 561 3.72 -6.32 -18.41
N TRP A 562 2.88 -5.39 -18.87
CA TRP A 562 2.75 -4.04 -18.28
C TRP A 562 2.20 -4.07 -16.85
N GLY A 563 1.25 -4.96 -16.59
CA GLY A 563 0.71 -5.15 -15.25
C GLY A 563 1.74 -5.69 -14.28
N ARG A 564 2.61 -6.64 -14.69
CA ARG A 564 3.72 -7.13 -13.89
C ARG A 564 4.71 -6.02 -13.57
N ARG A 565 5.12 -5.22 -14.56
CA ARG A 565 5.97 -4.07 -14.35
C ARG A 565 5.40 -3.10 -13.30
N THR A 566 4.10 -2.80 -13.40
CA THR A 566 3.41 -1.94 -12.44
C THR A 566 3.37 -2.56 -11.03
N LEU A 567 3.19 -3.88 -10.94
CA LEU A 567 3.21 -4.60 -9.67
C LEU A 567 4.61 -4.65 -9.05
N ASP A 568 5.67 -4.75 -9.87
CA ASP A 568 7.05 -4.71 -9.39
C ASP A 568 7.40 -3.31 -8.84
N GLU A 569 6.93 -2.22 -9.49
CA GLU A 569 7.01 -0.88 -8.92
C GLU A 569 6.26 -0.78 -7.58
N LEU A 570 5.01 -1.26 -7.51
CA LEU A 570 4.23 -1.33 -6.28
C LEU A 570 4.95 -2.15 -5.19
N SER A 571 5.63 -3.24 -5.56
CA SER A 571 6.39 -4.09 -4.64
C SER A 571 7.50 -3.35 -3.91
N MET A 572 8.03 -2.25 -4.47
CA MET A 572 9.05 -1.42 -3.83
C MET A 572 8.51 -0.56 -2.68
N PHE A 573 7.19 -0.48 -2.52
CA PHE A 573 6.52 0.17 -1.38
C PHE A 573 6.19 -0.81 -0.25
N GLN A 574 6.45 -2.10 -0.44
CA GLN A 574 6.21 -3.13 0.57
C GLN A 574 7.38 -3.25 1.55
N GLN A 575 7.05 -3.36 2.84
CA GLN A 575 8.03 -3.62 3.89
C GLN A 575 8.53 -5.06 3.81
N VAL A 576 9.85 -5.25 3.57
CA VAL A 576 10.46 -6.55 3.35
C VAL A 576 11.47 -6.97 4.43
N TRP A 577 11.68 -6.16 5.46
CA TRP A 577 12.60 -6.46 6.55
C TRP A 577 12.06 -5.95 7.87
N GLN A 578 12.61 -6.39 8.98
CA GLN A 578 12.26 -5.94 10.33
C GLN A 578 13.28 -4.92 10.82
N PRO A 579 12.97 -3.61 10.79
CA PRO A 579 13.82 -2.59 11.36
C PRO A 579 13.85 -2.69 12.89
N PRO A 580 15.02 -2.48 13.55
CA PRO A 580 15.13 -2.56 15.00
C PRO A 580 14.43 -1.41 15.76
N PHE A 581 14.07 -0.35 15.03
CA PHE A 581 13.35 0.81 15.54
C PHE A 581 11.84 0.77 15.23
N ILE A 582 11.31 -0.36 14.74
CA ILE A 582 9.88 -0.67 14.64
C ILE A 582 9.56 -1.78 15.61
N TYR A 583 8.67 -1.49 16.54
CA TYR A 583 8.39 -2.32 17.70
C TYR A 583 7.19 -3.26 17.51
N VAL A 584 6.73 -3.39 16.29
CA VAL A 584 5.69 -4.33 15.84
C VAL A 584 6.20 -5.12 14.65
N PRO A 585 5.67 -6.32 14.35
CA PRO A 585 6.00 -7.03 13.12
C PRO A 585 5.70 -6.16 11.90
N ALA A 586 6.68 -5.93 11.02
CA ALA A 586 6.56 -4.97 9.94
C ALA A 586 6.42 -5.60 8.55
N LEU A 587 6.78 -6.90 8.40
CA LEU A 587 6.74 -7.60 7.12
C LEU A 587 5.37 -7.49 6.44
N GLY A 588 5.38 -7.18 5.15
CA GLY A 588 4.18 -7.22 4.32
C GLY A 588 3.38 -5.92 4.26
N GLY A 589 3.57 -4.99 5.23
CA GLY A 589 2.91 -3.70 5.24
C GLY A 589 3.33 -2.82 4.06
N PHE A 590 2.48 -1.88 3.66
CA PHE A 590 2.73 -0.96 2.55
C PHE A 590 2.76 0.50 3.00
N GLY A 591 3.61 1.28 2.36
CA GLY A 591 3.55 2.73 2.43
C GLY A 591 2.48 3.31 1.53
N VAL A 592 1.99 4.48 1.91
CA VAL A 592 0.94 5.22 1.17
C VAL A 592 1.51 5.83 -0.09
N MET A 593 2.55 6.64 0.06
CA MET A 593 3.16 7.43 -1.00
C MET A 593 4.69 7.43 -0.88
N ASN A 594 5.35 7.96 -1.91
CA ASN A 594 6.76 8.30 -1.86
C ASN A 594 7.05 9.59 -1.07
N SER A 595 6.09 10.05 -0.26
CA SER A 595 6.16 11.24 0.59
C SER A 595 5.52 11.04 1.96
N ASP A 596 5.25 9.77 2.37
CA ASP A 596 4.64 9.40 3.64
C ASP A 596 5.47 8.36 4.40
N GLY A 597 5.29 8.28 5.72
CA GLY A 597 6.17 7.52 6.62
C GLY A 597 5.61 6.21 7.16
N GLU A 598 4.40 5.83 6.83
CA GLU A 598 3.76 4.64 7.37
C GLU A 598 4.55 3.37 7.04
N TRP A 599 4.61 2.45 8.01
CA TRP A 599 5.21 1.13 7.86
C TRP A 599 4.22 0.10 7.35
N ASN A 600 2.99 0.22 7.79
CA ASN A 600 1.83 -0.40 7.19
C ASN A 600 0.70 0.63 7.16
N ASP A 601 -0.13 0.52 6.18
CA ASP A 601 -1.40 1.22 6.06
C ASP A 601 -2.45 0.18 5.65
N SER A 602 -3.67 0.41 5.99
CA SER A 602 -4.75 -0.57 5.73
C SER A 602 -4.93 -0.97 4.25
N ARG A 603 -4.27 -0.28 3.33
CA ARG A 603 -4.31 -0.57 1.88
C ARG A 603 -3.65 -1.88 1.48
N GLU A 604 -2.71 -2.42 2.26
CA GLU A 604 -2.06 -3.70 1.97
C GLU A 604 -3.07 -4.84 1.80
N THR A 605 -4.18 -4.79 2.52
CA THR A 605 -5.23 -5.80 2.40
C THR A 605 -5.97 -5.71 1.06
N LEU A 606 -6.07 -4.52 0.48
CA LEU A 606 -6.63 -4.30 -0.84
C LEU A 606 -5.72 -4.90 -1.93
N PHE A 607 -4.40 -4.80 -1.74
CA PHE A 607 -3.40 -5.28 -2.70
C PHE A 607 -3.22 -6.80 -2.67
N ALA A 608 -3.50 -7.45 -1.54
CA ALA A 608 -3.17 -8.84 -1.28
C ALA A 608 -3.67 -9.80 -2.37
N GLU A 609 -4.94 -9.72 -2.73
CA GLU A 609 -5.53 -10.60 -3.76
C GLU A 609 -4.88 -10.38 -5.13
N LEU A 610 -4.58 -9.13 -5.49
CA LEU A 610 -3.91 -8.81 -6.75
C LEU A 610 -2.55 -9.50 -6.85
N PHE A 611 -1.74 -9.47 -5.79
CA PHE A 611 -0.46 -10.18 -5.74
C PHE A 611 -0.64 -11.70 -5.91
N LEU A 612 -1.63 -12.30 -5.24
CA LEU A 612 -1.95 -13.72 -5.39
C LEU A 612 -2.34 -14.06 -6.84
N ASP A 613 -3.13 -13.22 -7.47
CA ASP A 613 -3.60 -13.39 -8.83
C ASP A 613 -2.48 -13.25 -9.87
N TYR A 614 -1.55 -12.31 -9.68
CA TYR A 614 -0.34 -12.24 -10.50
C TYR A 614 0.58 -13.44 -10.28
N GLY A 615 0.72 -13.92 -9.05
CA GLY A 615 1.42 -15.17 -8.75
C GLY A 615 0.90 -16.35 -9.56
N LYS A 616 -0.43 -16.49 -9.65
CA LYS A 616 -1.08 -17.52 -10.49
C LYS A 616 -0.87 -17.28 -11.98
N ALA A 617 -1.01 -16.02 -12.45
CA ALA A 617 -0.95 -15.70 -13.87
C ALA A 617 0.48 -15.80 -14.44
N THR A 618 1.50 -15.53 -13.64
CA THR A 618 2.91 -15.51 -14.05
C THR A 618 3.67 -16.77 -13.64
N GLY A 619 3.19 -17.52 -12.65
CA GLY A 619 3.90 -18.63 -12.02
C GLY A 619 5.02 -18.18 -11.06
N GLU A 620 5.12 -16.88 -10.72
CA GLU A 620 6.13 -16.33 -9.83
C GLU A 620 5.70 -16.45 -8.35
N PRO A 621 6.30 -17.34 -7.54
CA PRO A 621 5.85 -17.60 -6.19
C PRO A 621 6.06 -16.41 -5.25
N ALA A 622 7.01 -15.52 -5.52
CA ALA A 622 7.28 -14.35 -4.70
C ALA A 622 6.06 -13.42 -4.60
N TYR A 623 5.26 -13.31 -5.65
CA TYR A 623 4.02 -12.53 -5.58
C TYR A 623 3.00 -13.16 -4.62
N ALA A 624 2.85 -14.48 -4.65
CA ALA A 624 1.93 -15.15 -3.72
C ALA A 624 2.39 -15.01 -2.26
N GLU A 625 3.69 -15.13 -1.99
CA GLU A 625 4.29 -14.89 -0.66
C GLU A 625 4.03 -13.44 -0.20
N ARG A 626 4.26 -12.45 -1.07
CA ARG A 626 4.02 -11.03 -0.80
C ARG A 626 2.55 -10.72 -0.54
N GLY A 627 1.65 -11.29 -1.32
CA GLY A 627 0.20 -11.13 -1.14
C GLY A 627 -0.29 -11.72 0.18
N THR A 628 0.22 -12.90 0.57
CA THR A 628 -0.09 -13.51 1.87
C THR A 628 0.44 -12.63 3.01
N ALA A 629 1.70 -12.17 2.94
CA ALA A 629 2.25 -11.27 3.94
C ALA A 629 1.46 -9.94 4.03
N ALA A 630 0.94 -9.43 2.91
CA ALA A 630 0.15 -8.21 2.87
C ALA A 630 -1.20 -8.35 3.59
N VAL A 631 -1.96 -9.42 3.34
CA VAL A 631 -3.22 -9.61 4.07
C VAL A 631 -2.99 -9.87 5.57
N GLU A 632 -1.92 -10.55 5.92
CA GLU A 632 -1.53 -10.79 7.32
C GLU A 632 -1.11 -9.48 8.01
N ALA A 633 -0.38 -8.58 7.31
CA ALA A 633 0.04 -7.27 7.82
C ALA A 633 -1.14 -6.40 8.26
N GLY A 634 -2.29 -6.47 7.58
CA GLY A 634 -3.50 -5.76 7.95
C GLY A 634 -4.07 -6.12 9.34
N PHE A 635 -3.60 -7.20 9.96
CA PHE A 635 -4.02 -7.61 11.29
C PHE A 635 -2.98 -7.36 12.38
N VAL A 636 -1.77 -6.95 12.03
CA VAL A 636 -0.66 -6.78 12.99
C VAL A 636 -1.04 -5.82 14.12
N MET A 637 -1.65 -4.69 13.80
CA MET A 637 -2.00 -3.65 14.79
C MET A 637 -3.29 -3.93 15.54
N MET A 638 -3.96 -5.05 15.30
CA MET A 638 -5.19 -5.41 16.01
C MET A 638 -4.91 -5.68 17.49
N TYR A 639 -5.68 -5.03 18.35
CA TYR A 639 -5.72 -5.33 19.77
C TYR A 639 -6.43 -6.66 20.00
N CYS A 640 -5.67 -7.72 20.24
CA CYS A 640 -6.20 -9.06 20.48
C CYS A 640 -5.15 -9.98 21.15
N PRO A 641 -5.59 -11.09 21.79
CA PRO A 641 -4.67 -12.07 22.42
C PRO A 641 -3.70 -12.73 21.42
N GLU A 642 -4.08 -12.79 20.14
CA GLU A 642 -3.30 -13.39 19.06
C GLU A 642 -2.05 -12.55 18.71
N ASN A 643 -2.04 -11.24 19.08
CA ASN A 643 -0.93 -10.31 18.88
C ASN A 643 -0.34 -9.85 20.23
N PRO A 644 0.31 -10.70 21.02
CA PRO A 644 0.64 -10.40 22.43
C PRO A 644 1.54 -9.18 22.62
N ALA A 645 2.51 -8.93 21.74
CA ALA A 645 3.40 -7.77 21.81
C ALA A 645 2.67 -6.46 21.52
N VAL A 646 1.84 -6.44 20.47
CA VAL A 646 1.02 -5.28 20.10
C VAL A 646 -0.08 -5.04 21.13
N LYS A 647 -0.69 -6.12 21.66
CA LYS A 647 -1.64 -6.04 22.77
C LYS A 647 -1.04 -5.33 23.98
N ALA A 648 0.18 -5.72 24.39
CA ALA A 648 0.86 -5.09 25.52
C ALA A 648 1.16 -3.59 25.24
N MET A 649 1.45 -3.21 24.00
CA MET A 649 1.63 -1.81 23.61
C MET A 649 0.32 -1.02 23.72
N TRP A 650 -0.80 -1.58 23.26
CA TRP A 650 -2.13 -0.97 23.41
C TRP A 650 -2.48 -0.75 24.89
N GLU A 651 -2.30 -1.77 25.75
CA GLU A 651 -2.58 -1.69 27.18
C GLU A 651 -1.69 -0.69 27.93
N LYS A 652 -0.50 -0.42 27.42
CA LYS A 652 0.40 0.61 27.94
C LYS A 652 -0.12 2.02 27.64
N VAL A 653 -0.60 2.23 26.41
CA VAL A 653 -1.13 3.54 25.97
C VAL A 653 -2.56 3.78 26.47
N TYR A 654 -3.39 2.74 26.47
CA TYR A 654 -4.79 2.77 26.91
C TYR A 654 -5.04 1.70 27.96
N PRO A 655 -4.71 1.99 29.25
CA PRO A 655 -4.77 0.99 30.34
C PRO A 655 -6.17 0.42 30.62
N TRP A 656 -7.21 1.04 30.08
CA TRP A 656 -8.60 0.57 30.23
C TRP A 656 -9.03 -0.44 29.14
N PHE A 657 -8.21 -0.66 28.12
CA PHE A 657 -8.55 -1.65 27.10
C PHE A 657 -8.68 -3.04 27.73
N GLY A 658 -9.73 -3.78 27.33
CA GLY A 658 -10.06 -5.10 27.85
C GLY A 658 -10.72 -5.99 26.77
N PRO A 659 -11.31 -7.12 27.16
CA PRO A 659 -11.86 -8.09 26.22
C PRO A 659 -12.94 -7.53 25.26
N ALA A 660 -13.68 -6.49 25.66
CA ALA A 660 -14.67 -5.84 24.80
C ALA A 660 -14.03 -5.08 23.63
N ASP A 661 -12.74 -4.73 23.75
CA ASP A 661 -11.98 -3.98 22.75
C ASP A 661 -11.19 -4.90 21.77
N TYR A 662 -11.21 -6.23 22.00
CA TYR A 662 -10.53 -7.17 21.12
C TYR A 662 -11.11 -7.13 19.69
N GLY A 663 -10.29 -6.71 18.74
CA GLY A 663 -10.64 -6.48 17.35
C GLY A 663 -10.45 -5.02 16.94
N PHE A 664 -10.29 -4.08 17.90
CA PHE A 664 -9.92 -2.70 17.58
C PHE A 664 -8.54 -2.66 16.91
N THR A 665 -8.37 -1.76 15.95
CA THR A 665 -7.10 -1.48 15.27
C THR A 665 -6.95 0.02 15.05
N MET A 666 -5.86 0.44 14.47
CA MET A 666 -5.63 1.81 14.01
C MET A 666 -5.50 1.84 12.48
N GLU A 667 -5.61 3.01 11.89
CA GLU A 667 -5.51 3.18 10.44
C GLU A 667 -4.12 2.86 9.94
N ASN A 668 -3.09 3.46 10.54
CA ASN A 668 -1.70 3.29 10.17
C ASN A 668 -0.78 3.47 11.38
N TYR A 669 0.41 2.86 11.35
CA TYR A 669 1.41 2.92 12.41
C TYR A 669 2.64 3.70 11.97
N GLY A 670 3.09 4.61 12.83
CA GLY A 670 4.30 5.42 12.55
C GLY A 670 4.11 6.52 11.52
N HIS A 671 2.87 6.95 11.27
CA HIS A 671 2.50 7.96 10.27
C HIS A 671 3.34 9.25 10.35
N GLY A 672 3.69 9.71 11.55
CA GLY A 672 4.52 10.92 11.75
C GLY A 672 6.01 10.71 11.54
N GLY A 673 6.47 9.54 11.09
CA GLY A 673 7.89 9.22 10.92
C GLY A 673 8.62 8.90 12.23
N ARG A 674 7.88 8.55 13.29
CA ARG A 674 8.44 8.19 14.60
C ARG A 674 7.66 7.06 15.24
N THR A 675 8.40 6.20 15.96
CA THR A 675 7.86 5.11 16.77
C THR A 675 8.69 4.94 18.03
N SER A 676 8.10 4.42 19.11
CA SER A 676 8.83 4.08 20.33
C SER A 676 8.24 2.87 21.03
N PRO A 677 9.00 2.21 21.93
CA PRO A 677 8.47 1.16 22.80
C PRO A 677 7.41 1.65 23.79
N GLU A 678 7.31 2.98 23.99
CA GLU A 678 6.35 3.64 24.87
C GLU A 678 5.01 3.87 24.17
N GLY A 679 4.91 3.61 22.84
CA GLY A 679 3.70 3.73 22.06
C GLY A 679 3.62 5.00 21.19
N GLU A 680 4.75 5.73 20.98
CA GLU A 680 4.78 6.76 19.94
C GLU A 680 4.47 6.09 18.58
N GLY A 681 3.60 6.70 17.79
CA GLY A 681 3.11 6.15 16.54
C GLY A 681 1.78 5.40 16.66
N MET A 682 1.27 5.17 17.89
CA MET A 682 -0.06 4.60 18.10
C MET A 682 -1.16 5.63 17.80
N GLY A 683 -2.17 5.22 17.05
CA GLY A 683 -3.31 6.06 16.69
C GLY A 683 -4.42 6.05 17.75
N VAL A 684 -5.35 7.00 17.66
CA VAL A 684 -6.47 7.18 18.59
C VAL A 684 -7.82 6.79 17.97
N PHE A 685 -7.86 6.37 16.71
CA PHE A 685 -9.08 6.03 15.98
C PHE A 685 -8.88 4.91 14.99
N THR A 686 -9.97 4.34 14.52
CA THR A 686 -10.02 3.42 13.38
C THR A 686 -11.12 3.81 12.42
N ILE A 687 -10.93 3.42 11.16
CA ILE A 687 -11.94 3.45 10.10
C ILE A 687 -12.26 1.99 9.78
N TYR A 688 -13.44 1.51 10.20
CA TYR A 688 -13.81 0.11 10.02
C TYR A 688 -13.67 -0.34 8.55
N ASP A 689 -14.23 0.44 7.62
CA ASP A 689 -14.26 0.12 6.19
C ASP A 689 -12.90 0.24 5.47
N TRP A 690 -11.87 0.65 6.18
CA TRP A 690 -10.49 0.72 5.70
C TRP A 690 -9.54 -0.18 6.51
N GLY A 691 -9.71 -0.21 7.82
CA GLY A 691 -8.89 -1.00 8.75
C GLY A 691 -9.31 -2.46 8.84
N ASN A 692 -9.77 -2.86 10.05
CA ASN A 692 -10.06 -4.26 10.35
C ASN A 692 -11.21 -4.87 9.54
N GLY A 693 -12.26 -4.11 9.21
CA GLY A 693 -13.36 -4.60 8.36
C GLY A 693 -12.92 -4.87 6.94
N ALA A 694 -12.07 -4.00 6.37
CA ALA A 694 -11.44 -4.21 5.06
C ALA A 694 -10.46 -5.40 5.08
N ALA A 695 -9.67 -5.54 6.15
CA ALA A 695 -8.76 -6.69 6.33
C ALA A 695 -9.54 -8.01 6.42
N ALA A 696 -10.63 -8.02 7.19
CA ALA A 696 -11.50 -9.20 7.30
C ALA A 696 -12.16 -9.54 5.95
N GLU A 697 -12.57 -8.54 5.15
CA GLU A 697 -13.09 -8.78 3.80
C GLU A 697 -12.05 -9.46 2.91
N ALA A 698 -10.83 -8.90 2.84
CA ALA A 698 -9.75 -9.48 2.04
C ALA A 698 -9.41 -10.92 2.48
N ALA A 699 -9.34 -11.17 3.79
CA ALA A 699 -9.12 -12.50 4.33
C ALA A 699 -10.23 -13.48 3.92
N MET A 700 -11.50 -13.07 3.99
CA MET A 700 -12.64 -13.94 3.62
C MET A 700 -12.68 -14.20 2.11
N ARG A 701 -12.34 -13.24 1.26
CA ARG A 701 -12.23 -13.44 -0.19
C ARG A 701 -11.14 -14.44 -0.53
N ILE A 702 -9.96 -14.29 0.04
CA ILE A 702 -8.82 -15.21 -0.17
C ILE A 702 -9.17 -16.63 0.28
N LEU A 703 -9.79 -16.79 1.44
CA LEU A 703 -10.21 -18.09 1.95
C LEU A 703 -11.30 -18.75 1.10
N ASP A 704 -12.25 -17.98 0.57
CA ASP A 704 -13.28 -18.49 -0.34
C ASP A 704 -12.67 -18.97 -1.66
N HIS A 705 -11.77 -18.19 -2.27
CA HIS A 705 -11.11 -18.58 -3.51
C HIS A 705 -10.20 -19.79 -3.33
N SER A 706 -9.56 -19.93 -2.18
CA SER A 706 -8.73 -21.10 -1.85
C SER A 706 -9.56 -22.37 -1.66
N SER A 707 -10.76 -22.28 -1.08
CA SER A 707 -11.65 -23.41 -0.87
C SER A 707 -12.31 -23.94 -2.16
N GLN A 708 -12.50 -23.07 -3.17
CA GLN A 708 -13.00 -23.45 -4.49
C GLN A 708 -11.97 -24.25 -5.32
N MET A 709 -10.68 -24.21 -4.93
CA MET A 709 -9.60 -24.93 -5.61
C MET A 709 -9.36 -26.35 -5.06
N VAL A 710 -10.02 -26.74 -3.96
CA VAL A 710 -10.00 -28.12 -3.44
C VAL A 710 -11.29 -28.79 -3.93
N PRO A 711 -11.24 -29.80 -4.84
CA PRO A 711 -12.43 -30.57 -5.16
C PRO A 711 -13.00 -31.17 -3.88
N ALA A 712 -14.33 -31.13 -3.73
CA ALA A 712 -15.00 -31.85 -2.67
C ALA A 712 -14.49 -33.31 -2.74
N LYS A 713 -13.92 -33.81 -1.66
CA LYS A 713 -13.66 -35.24 -1.53
C LYS A 713 -15.03 -35.90 -1.37
N ASP A 714 -15.44 -36.64 -2.40
CA ASP A 714 -16.56 -37.57 -2.32
C ASP A 714 -16.33 -38.62 -1.23
#